data_75adef7f37008f790b0b79f64cfe0fb8
#
_entry.id   75adef7f37008f790b0b79f64cfe0fb8
#
_cell.length_a   1.000
_cell.length_b   1.000
_cell.length_c   1.000
_cell.angle_alpha   90.00
_cell.angle_beta   90.00
_cell.angle_gamma   90.00
#
_symmetry.space_group_name_H-M   'P 1'
#
loop_
_entity.id
_entity.type
_entity.pdbx_description
1 polymer ?
#
loop_
_entity_poly.entity_id
_entity_poly.type
_entity_poly.pdbx_seq_one_letter_code
_entity_poly.pdbx_strand_id
1 'polypeptide(L)'
;MNSVIELRGLTKTYVLGEVEVHALRGVDLTIERGEFVAVMGASGSGKSTLMNMLGCLDLPTSGSYVLEGEDVAKLNESQLATIRSRRIGFVFQNFNLLSRTSALENVELPLFYSAWTADSESRASDLMKLVGLAGREQSHPNQLSGGQQQRVAIARALVNRPSILLADEPTGNLDSTNSAEIMDVLTNLNRQQGITVIVVTHDPDVAAYADRVVTFRDGVIISDTRKEGTGPSATASGGKAGLATRAPEQQASSIVDEAWTFASMAVVAAGRAIKRNKLRAALTMLGIFIGVAAVITMVAVGDGAKSSVEAQINSLGTNLLIIVPGATTANGARAGLGSNSTLTVADAEAIARGGGPVALVTYMDRQVAQVVSGNRNWSTNIQGTTSNYFAIRDWPLSIGRIFTDSEEKAGAAVCLLGQTVVNNLFGEGQNPVGATIRVKNFPMKVIGVLSVKGQSSYGQDQDDVVIVPFNTAERKVLGVSAPTAPAAPAAVATANATNPYASVPTTNSVYSTSEATSAFGSAPKITGVVNSMFVKASSSDQVDNAITQITHTLHERHHIQAKQDDDFTVRNLSEIAAASESATQVMTILLLSVASISLLVGGIGIMNIMLVSVTERTREIGIRMAIGARRIHIMLQFLVEAMLLSVMGGFAGIVLGILVSKLISALAAWPTLVSPVAVVGGFIFSAAVGVFFGYYPARKASLLHPIDALRYE
;
A
#
# COMPACT_ATOMS: atom_id res chain seq x y z
N MET A 1 8.98 13.67 60.15
CA MET A 1 9.33 12.25 59.94
C MET A 1 10.40 12.24 58.87
N ASN A 2 11.60 11.75 59.20
CA ASN A 2 12.76 11.83 58.28
C ASN A 2 13.01 10.51 57.54
N SER A 3 12.06 9.53 57.69
CA SER A 3 12.19 8.23 57.03
C SER A 3 11.89 8.33 55.53
N VAL A 4 12.78 7.77 54.71
CA VAL A 4 12.63 7.68 53.28
C VAL A 4 12.09 6.31 52.85
N ILE A 5 12.42 5.27 53.63
CA ILE A 5 11.94 3.89 53.43
C ILE A 5 11.46 3.34 54.77
N GLU A 6 10.24 2.73 54.73
CA GLU A 6 9.73 1.96 55.88
C GLU A 6 9.21 0.61 55.38
N LEU A 7 9.80 -0.47 55.88
CA LEU A 7 9.34 -1.83 55.71
C LEU A 7 8.81 -2.39 56.98
N ARG A 8 7.61 -3.01 56.98
CA ARG A 8 7.02 -3.65 58.16
C ARG A 8 6.51 -5.04 57.77
N GLY A 9 7.11 -6.05 58.42
CA GLY A 9 6.77 -7.45 58.20
C GLY A 9 6.83 -7.89 56.74
N LEU A 10 7.77 -7.36 55.94
CA LEU A 10 7.83 -7.59 54.50
C LEU A 10 8.20 -9.04 54.19
N THR A 11 7.34 -9.72 53.43
CA THR A 11 7.61 -11.12 52.98
C THR A 11 7.64 -11.18 51.45
N LYS A 12 8.45 -12.11 50.93
CA LYS A 12 8.43 -12.45 49.51
C LYS A 12 8.60 -13.97 49.36
N THR A 13 7.61 -14.59 48.74
CA THR A 13 7.62 -16.02 48.37
C THR A 13 7.54 -16.12 46.86
N TYR A 14 8.46 -16.87 46.27
CA TYR A 14 8.42 -17.24 44.85
C TYR A 14 7.90 -18.68 44.72
N VAL A 15 6.95 -18.88 43.80
CA VAL A 15 6.40 -20.20 43.49
C VAL A 15 7.06 -20.69 42.18
N LEU A 16 7.88 -21.75 42.26
CA LEU A 16 8.60 -22.36 41.16
C LEU A 16 8.03 -23.75 40.93
N GLY A 17 6.97 -23.86 40.14
CA GLY A 17 6.22 -25.10 39.96
C GLY A 17 5.54 -25.51 41.27
N GLU A 18 5.95 -26.63 41.88
CA GLU A 18 5.43 -27.14 43.19
C GLU A 18 6.25 -26.65 44.37
N VAL A 19 7.36 -25.94 44.18
CA VAL A 19 8.27 -25.53 45.25
C VAL A 19 8.06 -24.07 45.60
N GLU A 20 7.82 -23.80 46.87
CA GLU A 20 7.78 -22.45 47.41
C GLU A 20 9.13 -22.05 48.00
N VAL A 21 9.66 -20.91 47.56
CA VAL A 21 10.91 -20.35 48.06
C VAL A 21 10.61 -19.08 48.80
N HIS A 22 10.71 -19.10 50.14
CA HIS A 22 10.53 -17.93 51.00
C HIS A 22 11.81 -17.09 51.02
N ALA A 23 11.92 -16.12 50.10
CA ALA A 23 13.11 -15.29 49.93
C ALA A 23 13.22 -14.18 51.01
N LEU A 24 12.10 -13.65 51.47
CA LEU A 24 12.03 -12.74 52.63
C LEU A 24 10.97 -13.22 53.63
N ARG A 25 11.30 -13.17 54.95
CA ARG A 25 10.50 -13.82 55.99
C ARG A 25 10.13 -12.81 57.14
N GLY A 26 9.47 -11.68 56.76
CA GLY A 26 9.04 -10.68 57.74
C GLY A 26 10.17 -9.70 58.08
N VAL A 27 10.59 -8.90 57.11
CA VAL A 27 11.65 -7.91 57.25
C VAL A 27 11.07 -6.60 57.74
N ASP A 28 11.60 -6.08 58.84
CA ASP A 28 11.36 -4.74 59.39
C ASP A 28 12.62 -3.89 59.22
N LEU A 29 12.52 -2.78 58.45
CA LEU A 29 13.66 -1.90 58.17
C LEU A 29 13.17 -0.48 57.93
N THR A 30 13.77 0.50 58.63
CA THR A 30 13.54 1.92 58.38
C THR A 30 14.85 2.58 57.98
N ILE A 31 14.86 3.32 56.86
CA ILE A 31 16.03 4.06 56.37
C ILE A 31 15.69 5.55 56.33
N GLU A 32 16.58 6.36 56.89
CA GLU A 32 16.43 7.80 56.93
C GLU A 32 16.99 8.49 55.70
N ARG A 33 16.51 9.70 55.40
CA ARG A 33 17.01 10.50 54.28
C ARG A 33 18.49 10.87 54.47
N GLY A 34 19.31 10.64 53.43
CA GLY A 34 20.76 10.91 53.47
C GLY A 34 21.58 9.86 54.20
N GLU A 35 20.99 8.75 54.63
CA GLU A 35 21.71 7.65 55.29
C GLU A 35 22.50 6.85 54.26
N PHE A 36 23.74 6.41 54.61
CA PHE A 36 24.50 5.45 53.81
C PHE A 36 24.45 4.06 54.47
N VAL A 37 23.69 3.15 53.87
CA VAL A 37 23.40 1.82 54.41
C VAL A 37 24.07 0.74 53.59
N ALA A 38 24.78 -0.18 54.20
CA ALA A 38 25.23 -1.42 53.56
C ALA A 38 24.36 -2.60 54.03
N VAL A 39 23.86 -3.37 53.03
CA VAL A 39 23.14 -4.62 53.26
C VAL A 39 24.07 -5.78 52.98
N MET A 40 24.49 -6.48 54.04
CA MET A 40 25.45 -7.58 53.97
C MET A 40 24.80 -8.95 54.16
N GLY A 41 25.49 -10.00 53.72
CA GLY A 41 25.11 -11.39 53.93
C GLY A 41 25.65 -12.34 52.87
N ALA A 42 25.61 -13.65 53.17
CA ALA A 42 26.06 -14.69 52.22
C ALA A 42 25.21 -14.73 50.92
N SER A 43 25.74 -15.36 49.87
CA SER A 43 24.96 -15.61 48.69
C SER A 43 23.68 -16.42 49.01
N GLY A 44 22.54 -16.04 48.42
CA GLY A 44 21.25 -16.71 48.70
C GLY A 44 20.53 -16.22 49.99
N SER A 45 21.08 -15.28 50.76
CA SER A 45 20.45 -14.80 52.00
C SER A 45 19.22 -13.91 51.82
N GLY A 46 18.81 -13.56 50.57
CA GLY A 46 17.66 -12.72 50.27
C GLY A 46 17.98 -11.26 49.91
N LYS A 47 19.28 -10.84 49.89
CA LYS A 47 19.71 -9.46 49.58
C LYS A 47 19.22 -8.92 48.24
N SER A 48 19.40 -9.67 47.17
CA SER A 48 18.95 -9.24 45.83
C SER A 48 17.42 -9.18 45.74
N THR A 49 16.70 -10.04 46.50
CA THR A 49 15.25 -9.96 46.61
C THR A 49 14.83 -8.67 47.36
N LEU A 50 15.50 -8.35 48.47
CA LEU A 50 15.26 -7.08 49.15
C LEU A 50 15.54 -5.87 48.22
N MET A 51 16.66 -5.91 47.47
CA MET A 51 17.02 -4.86 46.50
C MET A 51 15.92 -4.66 45.46
N ASN A 52 15.36 -5.77 44.91
CA ASN A 52 14.27 -5.73 43.94
C ASN A 52 12.98 -5.14 44.54
N MET A 53 12.69 -5.41 45.85
CA MET A 53 11.57 -4.80 46.56
C MET A 53 11.81 -3.30 46.72
N LEU A 54 12.97 -2.90 47.29
CA LEU A 54 13.33 -1.50 47.51
C LEU A 54 13.33 -0.70 46.19
N GLY A 55 13.72 -1.35 45.13
CA GLY A 55 13.73 -0.78 43.77
C GLY A 55 12.40 -0.76 43.05
N CYS A 56 11.31 -1.20 43.65
CA CYS A 56 10.00 -1.30 43.01
C CYS A 56 10.04 -2.12 41.72
N LEU A 57 10.99 -3.07 41.59
CA LEU A 57 11.08 -3.99 40.46
C LEU A 57 10.16 -5.19 40.63
N ASP A 58 9.82 -5.52 41.90
CA ASP A 58 8.89 -6.57 42.28
C ASP A 58 7.99 -6.06 43.44
N LEU A 59 6.91 -6.78 43.67
CA LEU A 59 5.97 -6.48 44.75
C LEU A 59 6.09 -7.50 45.92
N PRO A 60 5.91 -7.10 47.15
CA PRO A 60 5.90 -8.02 48.30
C PRO A 60 4.72 -8.99 48.20
N THR A 61 4.88 -10.19 48.80
CA THR A 61 3.76 -11.14 48.97
C THR A 61 2.85 -10.69 50.10
N SER A 62 3.42 -10.21 51.23
CA SER A 62 2.69 -9.58 52.32
C SER A 62 3.58 -8.58 53.08
N GLY A 63 3.01 -7.87 54.01
CA GLY A 63 3.64 -6.76 54.74
C GLY A 63 3.40 -5.42 54.06
N SER A 64 4.03 -4.36 54.56
CA SER A 64 3.91 -3.00 54.01
C SER A 64 5.28 -2.44 53.60
N TYR A 65 5.29 -1.70 52.50
CA TYR A 65 6.43 -0.94 52.02
C TYR A 65 5.99 0.50 51.72
N VAL A 66 6.48 1.43 52.51
CA VAL A 66 6.24 2.86 52.36
C VAL A 66 7.51 3.55 51.90
N LEU A 67 7.44 4.26 50.76
CA LEU A 67 8.53 5.02 50.14
C LEU A 67 8.16 6.49 50.13
N GLU A 68 8.91 7.34 50.82
CA GLU A 68 8.63 8.78 50.95
C GLU A 68 7.16 9.09 51.29
N GLY A 69 6.53 8.28 52.17
CA GLY A 69 5.14 8.42 52.56
C GLY A 69 4.09 7.77 51.66
N GLU A 70 4.48 7.16 50.56
CA GLU A 70 3.60 6.49 49.61
C GLU A 70 3.67 4.97 49.76
N ASP A 71 2.52 4.29 49.89
CA ASP A 71 2.44 2.84 50.05
C ASP A 71 2.62 2.16 48.69
N VAL A 72 3.80 1.62 48.45
CA VAL A 72 4.21 0.99 47.17
C VAL A 72 3.39 -0.26 46.86
N ALA A 73 2.93 -1.01 47.85
CA ALA A 73 2.17 -2.24 47.64
C ALA A 73 0.79 -2.01 46.98
N LYS A 74 0.27 -0.78 47.04
CA LYS A 74 -1.01 -0.39 46.44
C LYS A 74 -0.90 0.21 45.02
N LEU A 75 0.31 0.38 44.55
CA LEU A 75 0.57 1.07 43.26
C LEU A 75 0.48 0.10 42.07
N ASN A 76 -0.03 0.63 40.98
CA ASN A 76 -0.01 -0.10 39.70
C ASN A 76 1.36 0.02 39.00
N GLU A 77 1.62 -0.84 38.02
CA GLU A 77 2.89 -0.90 37.25
C GLU A 77 3.32 0.47 36.66
N SER A 78 2.39 1.28 36.20
CA SER A 78 2.70 2.60 35.63
C SER A 78 3.17 3.59 36.70
N GLN A 79 2.59 3.52 37.92
CA GLN A 79 2.99 4.32 39.07
C GLN A 79 4.35 3.86 39.59
N LEU A 80 4.57 2.54 39.70
CA LEU A 80 5.88 1.97 40.04
C LEU A 80 6.97 2.39 39.02
N ALA A 81 6.69 2.37 37.73
CA ALA A 81 7.62 2.87 36.75
C ALA A 81 7.94 4.35 36.92
N THR A 82 6.97 5.17 37.35
CA THR A 82 7.19 6.59 37.65
C THR A 82 8.08 6.79 38.87
N ILE A 83 7.91 5.98 39.90
CA ILE A 83 8.77 5.97 41.08
C ILE A 83 10.20 5.58 40.69
N ARG A 84 10.37 4.49 39.92
CA ARG A 84 11.69 4.06 39.43
C ARG A 84 12.37 5.15 38.61
N SER A 85 11.62 5.87 37.76
CA SER A 85 12.18 6.94 36.96
C SER A 85 12.60 8.18 37.74
N ARG A 86 11.82 8.56 38.79
CA ARG A 86 11.98 9.88 39.45
C ARG A 86 12.68 9.82 40.78
N ARG A 87 12.53 8.73 41.56
CA ARG A 87 12.99 8.66 42.96
C ARG A 87 14.15 7.70 43.15
N ILE A 88 14.33 6.72 42.24
CA ILE A 88 15.31 5.65 42.45
C ILE A 88 16.33 5.64 41.31
N GLY A 89 17.61 5.67 41.65
CA GLY A 89 18.71 5.40 40.74
C GLY A 89 19.23 3.98 40.95
N PHE A 90 19.40 3.21 39.85
CA PHE A 90 19.91 1.85 39.93
C PHE A 90 21.34 1.73 39.38
N VAL A 91 22.21 1.11 40.20
CA VAL A 91 23.57 0.69 39.80
C VAL A 91 23.62 -0.83 39.92
N PHE A 92 23.70 -1.52 38.81
CA PHE A 92 23.65 -2.99 38.75
C PHE A 92 25.05 -3.60 38.82
N GLN A 93 25.16 -4.83 39.29
CA GLN A 93 26.41 -5.59 39.43
C GLN A 93 27.14 -5.74 38.06
N ASN A 94 26.44 -6.06 36.99
CA ASN A 94 27.01 -6.25 35.65
C ASN A 94 26.93 -5.00 34.78
N PHE A 95 26.96 -3.79 35.37
CA PHE A 95 26.84 -2.48 34.73
C PHE A 95 25.53 -2.28 33.97
N ASN A 96 25.02 -3.30 33.28
CA ASN A 96 23.80 -3.32 32.49
C ASN A 96 23.70 -2.11 31.54
N LEU A 97 24.80 -1.84 30.82
CA LEU A 97 24.84 -0.86 29.77
C LEU A 97 24.34 -1.47 28.46
N LEU A 98 23.66 -0.66 27.66
CA LEU A 98 23.28 -1.04 26.32
C LEU A 98 24.52 -1.08 25.45
N SER A 99 24.95 -2.28 25.04
CA SER A 99 26.22 -2.53 24.34
C SER A 99 26.30 -1.82 22.98
N ARG A 100 25.17 -1.46 22.41
CA ARG A 100 25.04 -0.88 21.06
C ARG A 100 24.86 0.64 21.05
N THR A 101 24.93 1.30 22.21
CA THR A 101 24.79 2.75 22.39
C THR A 101 26.05 3.32 23.01
N SER A 102 26.31 4.62 22.80
CA SER A 102 27.46 5.30 23.42
C SER A 102 27.29 5.44 24.94
N ALA A 103 28.34 5.82 25.63
CA ALA A 103 28.30 6.11 27.06
C ALA A 103 27.31 7.23 27.38
N LEU A 104 27.31 8.31 26.60
CA LEU A 104 26.38 9.42 26.78
C LEU A 104 24.92 8.96 26.55
N GLU A 105 24.64 8.21 25.46
CA GLU A 105 23.30 7.66 25.19
C GLU A 105 22.81 6.72 26.31
N ASN A 106 23.72 5.97 26.96
CA ASN A 106 23.36 5.17 28.14
C ASN A 106 22.97 6.05 29.32
N VAL A 107 23.68 7.18 29.56
CA VAL A 107 23.34 8.13 30.64
C VAL A 107 22.04 8.86 30.35
N GLU A 108 21.77 9.21 29.12
CA GLU A 108 20.52 9.88 28.69
C GLU A 108 19.28 8.98 28.76
N LEU A 109 19.44 7.66 28.78
CA LEU A 109 18.36 6.69 28.65
C LEU A 109 17.19 6.90 29.64
N PRO A 110 17.39 7.20 30.95
CA PRO A 110 16.30 7.47 31.88
C PRO A 110 15.52 8.76 31.55
N LEU A 111 16.16 9.73 30.90
CA LEU A 111 15.53 10.99 30.50
C LEU A 111 14.42 10.79 29.47
N PHE A 112 14.52 9.74 28.64
CA PHE A 112 13.46 9.39 27.69
C PHE A 112 12.14 9.00 28.35
N TYR A 113 12.17 8.57 29.61
CA TYR A 113 11.00 8.11 30.39
C TYR A 113 10.55 9.09 31.47
N SER A 114 11.31 10.16 31.67
CA SER A 114 10.96 11.34 32.46
C SER A 114 10.60 12.52 31.53
N ALA A 115 10.15 13.63 32.09
CA ALA A 115 9.95 14.83 31.27
C ALA A 115 11.28 15.33 30.69
N TRP A 116 11.47 15.23 29.39
CA TRP A 116 12.63 15.80 28.69
C TRP A 116 12.56 17.32 28.73
N THR A 117 13.60 17.96 29.22
CA THR A 117 13.74 19.42 29.27
C THR A 117 14.92 19.87 28.43
N ALA A 118 14.99 21.15 28.07
CA ALA A 118 16.10 21.71 27.31
C ALA A 118 17.49 21.47 27.95
N ASP A 119 17.54 21.34 29.28
CA ASP A 119 18.75 21.07 30.04
C ASP A 119 19.14 19.58 30.14
N SER A 120 18.34 18.68 29.53
CA SER A 120 18.54 17.24 29.71
C SER A 120 19.85 16.74 29.10
N GLU A 121 20.21 17.19 27.92
CA GLU A 121 21.42 16.80 27.22
C GLU A 121 22.70 17.36 27.92
N SER A 122 22.64 18.63 28.33
CA SER A 122 23.74 19.24 29.08
C SER A 122 23.98 18.51 30.40
N ARG A 123 22.90 18.10 31.10
CA ARG A 123 22.98 17.37 32.37
C ARG A 123 23.66 16.02 32.23
N ALA A 124 23.36 15.26 31.18
CA ALA A 124 24.00 13.97 30.93
C ALA A 124 25.51 14.14 30.70
N SER A 125 25.91 15.15 29.93
CA SER A 125 27.32 15.49 29.68
C SER A 125 28.03 15.95 30.98
N ASP A 126 27.39 16.76 31.81
CA ASP A 126 27.96 17.24 33.07
C ASP A 126 28.13 16.10 34.10
N LEU A 127 27.20 15.14 34.12
CA LEU A 127 27.35 13.94 34.94
C LEU A 127 28.53 13.05 34.45
N MET A 128 28.70 12.93 33.14
CA MET A 128 29.88 12.24 32.59
C MET A 128 31.19 12.88 33.06
N LYS A 129 31.25 14.22 33.11
CA LYS A 129 32.40 14.94 33.66
C LYS A 129 32.55 14.70 35.17
N LEU A 130 31.43 14.73 35.92
CA LEU A 130 31.41 14.51 37.36
C LEU A 130 32.01 13.16 37.76
N VAL A 131 31.68 12.09 37.01
CA VAL A 131 32.23 10.75 37.24
C VAL A 131 33.61 10.52 36.57
N GLY A 132 34.28 11.57 36.07
CA GLY A 132 35.62 11.50 35.51
C GLY A 132 35.72 10.86 34.13
N LEU A 133 34.64 10.94 33.32
CA LEU A 133 34.59 10.37 31.97
C LEU A 133 34.51 11.43 30.86
N ALA A 134 35.07 12.63 31.12
CA ALA A 134 35.19 13.66 30.10
C ALA A 134 36.02 13.15 28.90
N GLY A 135 35.48 13.36 27.67
CA GLY A 135 36.11 12.88 26.42
C GLY A 135 35.84 11.41 26.08
N ARG A 136 34.97 10.72 26.85
CA ARG A 136 34.53 9.34 26.62
C ARG A 136 33.05 9.22 26.26
N GLU A 137 32.38 10.34 26.01
CA GLU A 137 30.95 10.42 25.77
C GLU A 137 30.50 9.53 24.62
N GLN A 138 31.30 9.47 23.55
CA GLN A 138 30.99 8.69 22.32
C GLN A 138 31.51 7.24 22.36
N SER A 139 32.26 6.85 23.43
CA SER A 139 32.79 5.50 23.55
C SER A 139 31.64 4.50 23.78
N HIS A 140 31.73 3.34 23.14
CA HIS A 140 30.81 2.22 23.38
C HIS A 140 31.27 1.39 24.59
N PRO A 141 30.38 0.64 25.27
CA PRO A 141 30.73 -0.16 26.45
C PRO A 141 31.93 -1.09 26.25
N ASN A 142 32.08 -1.70 25.07
CA ASN A 142 33.21 -2.56 24.74
C ASN A 142 34.56 -1.83 24.58
N GLN A 143 34.55 -0.50 24.57
CA GLN A 143 35.75 0.38 24.49
C GLN A 143 36.13 0.97 25.87
N LEU A 144 35.36 0.63 26.93
CA LEU A 144 35.53 1.13 28.27
C LEU A 144 36.01 0.01 29.20
N SER A 145 36.87 0.35 30.14
CA SER A 145 37.24 -0.56 31.23
C SER A 145 36.05 -0.83 32.16
N GLY A 146 36.09 -1.90 32.96
CA GLY A 146 35.03 -2.22 33.91
C GLY A 146 34.69 -1.06 34.86
N GLY A 147 35.71 -0.42 35.43
CA GLY A 147 35.53 0.77 36.25
C GLY A 147 34.92 1.97 35.52
N GLN A 148 35.28 2.17 34.25
CA GLN A 148 34.64 3.20 33.42
C GLN A 148 33.20 2.87 33.10
N GLN A 149 32.88 1.60 32.80
CA GLN A 149 31.48 1.15 32.58
C GLN A 149 30.64 1.38 33.84
N GLN A 150 31.19 1.08 35.03
CA GLN A 150 30.49 1.30 36.29
C GLN A 150 30.22 2.80 36.54
N ARG A 151 31.19 3.67 36.22
CA ARG A 151 31.00 5.12 36.29
C ARG A 151 29.91 5.62 35.34
N VAL A 152 29.79 5.05 34.14
CA VAL A 152 28.66 5.33 33.24
C VAL A 152 27.35 4.87 33.87
N ALA A 153 27.30 3.69 34.50
CA ALA A 153 26.11 3.19 35.17
C ALA A 153 25.68 4.10 36.36
N ILE A 154 26.66 4.63 37.10
CA ILE A 154 26.41 5.60 38.20
C ILE A 154 25.89 6.93 37.60
N ALA A 155 26.50 7.47 36.58
CA ALA A 155 26.02 8.68 35.89
C ALA A 155 24.59 8.51 35.37
N ARG A 156 24.27 7.34 34.77
CA ARG A 156 22.92 6.98 34.38
C ARG A 156 21.94 6.97 35.52
N ALA A 157 22.32 6.40 36.66
CA ALA A 157 21.48 6.35 37.85
C ALA A 157 21.15 7.74 38.39
N LEU A 158 22.04 8.71 38.27
CA LEU A 158 21.94 10.06 38.79
C LEU A 158 21.21 11.06 37.89
N VAL A 159 21.03 10.75 36.61
CA VAL A 159 20.59 11.75 35.61
C VAL A 159 19.20 12.34 35.89
N ASN A 160 18.31 11.59 36.55
CA ASN A 160 16.99 12.05 36.98
C ASN A 160 16.97 12.68 38.39
N ARG A 161 18.15 12.88 39.04
CA ARG A 161 18.26 13.41 40.42
C ARG A 161 17.46 12.60 41.41
N PRO A 162 17.73 11.30 41.55
CA PRO A 162 16.98 10.44 42.47
C PRO A 162 17.23 10.82 43.93
N SER A 163 16.25 10.56 44.82
CA SER A 163 16.42 10.68 46.24
C SER A 163 17.14 9.48 46.86
N ILE A 164 17.11 8.33 46.17
CA ILE A 164 17.69 7.06 46.65
C ILE A 164 18.54 6.49 45.50
N LEU A 165 19.76 6.07 45.84
CA LEU A 165 20.66 5.33 44.97
C LEU A 165 20.79 3.90 45.50
N LEU A 166 20.35 2.94 44.71
CA LEU A 166 20.45 1.50 44.98
C LEU A 166 21.60 0.91 44.21
N ALA A 167 22.61 0.36 44.87
CA ALA A 167 23.78 -0.23 44.26
C ALA A 167 23.91 -1.71 44.62
N ASP A 168 23.74 -2.61 43.64
CA ASP A 168 23.86 -4.06 43.79
C ASP A 168 25.28 -4.50 43.43
N GLU A 169 26.07 -4.88 44.43
CA GLU A 169 27.47 -5.29 44.32
C GLU A 169 28.28 -4.36 43.38
N PRO A 170 28.36 -3.04 43.64
CA PRO A 170 28.87 -2.06 42.70
C PRO A 170 30.35 -2.24 42.35
N THR A 171 31.06 -3.05 43.07
CA THR A 171 32.50 -3.31 42.95
C THR A 171 32.82 -4.75 42.58
N GLY A 172 31.84 -5.64 42.49
CA GLY A 172 32.02 -7.10 42.36
C GLY A 172 32.77 -7.57 41.13
N ASN A 173 32.84 -6.75 40.06
CA ASN A 173 33.52 -7.04 38.84
C ASN A 173 34.77 -6.14 38.58
N LEU A 174 35.29 -5.52 39.64
CA LEU A 174 36.37 -4.52 39.56
C LEU A 174 37.60 -4.97 40.36
N ASP A 175 38.76 -4.45 39.99
CA ASP A 175 39.95 -4.56 40.81
C ASP A 175 39.89 -3.65 42.07
N SER A 176 40.76 -3.85 43.02
CA SER A 176 40.78 -3.13 44.29
C SER A 176 40.93 -1.60 44.13
N THR A 177 41.69 -1.13 43.17
CA THR A 177 41.89 0.30 42.90
C THR A 177 40.64 0.95 42.36
N ASN A 178 40.03 0.36 41.33
CA ASN A 178 38.75 0.85 40.75
C ASN A 178 37.62 0.73 41.79
N SER A 179 37.62 -0.31 42.64
CA SER A 179 36.63 -0.49 43.71
C SER A 179 36.67 0.67 44.71
N ALA A 180 37.83 1.06 45.19
CA ALA A 180 38.01 2.20 46.08
C ALA A 180 37.50 3.52 45.44
N GLU A 181 37.88 3.76 44.18
CA GLU A 181 37.43 4.96 43.44
C GLU A 181 35.89 5.02 43.29
N ILE A 182 35.22 3.88 43.04
CA ILE A 182 33.74 3.81 42.95
C ILE A 182 33.10 4.09 44.30
N MET A 183 33.66 3.53 45.40
CA MET A 183 33.13 3.76 46.75
C MET A 183 33.35 5.21 47.20
N ASP A 184 34.45 5.85 46.82
CA ASP A 184 34.68 7.27 47.05
C ASP A 184 33.66 8.15 46.29
N VAL A 185 33.33 7.82 45.04
CA VAL A 185 32.25 8.51 44.29
C VAL A 185 30.92 8.38 45.00
N LEU A 186 30.53 7.18 45.45
CA LEU A 186 29.28 6.96 46.18
C LEU A 186 29.23 7.70 47.51
N THR A 187 30.35 7.70 48.25
CA THR A 187 30.50 8.42 49.54
C THR A 187 30.39 9.94 49.32
N ASN A 188 31.02 10.47 48.31
CA ASN A 188 30.94 11.89 47.98
C ASN A 188 29.53 12.30 47.58
N LEU A 189 28.81 11.48 46.79
CA LEU A 189 27.40 11.71 46.44
C LEU A 189 26.50 11.74 47.69
N ASN A 190 26.70 10.83 48.63
CA ASN A 190 25.96 10.82 49.88
C ASN A 190 26.25 12.08 50.72
N ARG A 191 27.54 12.35 51.03
CA ARG A 191 27.95 13.43 51.92
C ARG A 191 27.72 14.83 51.36
N GLN A 192 28.00 15.03 50.03
CA GLN A 192 27.93 16.36 49.43
C GLN A 192 26.55 16.70 48.89
N GLN A 193 25.82 15.69 48.36
CA GLN A 193 24.53 15.89 47.72
C GLN A 193 23.34 15.42 48.58
N GLY A 194 23.58 14.75 49.72
CA GLY A 194 22.54 14.27 50.63
C GLY A 194 21.67 13.14 50.08
N ILE A 195 22.15 12.42 49.04
CA ILE A 195 21.46 11.28 48.44
C ILE A 195 21.50 10.10 49.40
N THR A 196 20.37 9.43 49.62
CA THR A 196 20.33 8.18 50.40
C THR A 196 20.96 7.06 49.54
N VAL A 197 22.02 6.43 50.06
CA VAL A 197 22.75 5.37 49.33
C VAL A 197 22.54 4.03 50.03
N ILE A 198 22.09 3.02 49.32
CA ILE A 198 21.94 1.66 49.81
C ILE A 198 22.80 0.74 48.92
N VAL A 199 23.82 0.15 49.53
CA VAL A 199 24.76 -0.77 48.83
C VAL A 199 24.49 -2.19 49.31
N VAL A 200 24.25 -3.09 48.38
CA VAL A 200 24.20 -4.54 48.67
C VAL A 200 25.58 -5.10 48.36
N THR A 201 26.17 -5.80 49.31
CA THR A 201 27.50 -6.39 49.13
C THR A 201 27.67 -7.64 50.02
N HIS A 202 28.60 -8.50 49.67
CA HIS A 202 29.13 -9.56 50.49
C HIS A 202 30.56 -9.24 51.00
N ASP A 203 31.14 -8.12 50.55
CA ASP A 203 32.49 -7.68 50.87
C ASP A 203 32.49 -6.73 52.09
N PRO A 204 33.19 -7.11 53.18
CA PRO A 204 33.32 -6.27 54.40
C PRO A 204 34.02 -4.92 54.11
N ASP A 205 34.97 -4.87 53.18
CA ASP A 205 35.70 -3.64 52.86
C ASP A 205 34.75 -2.60 52.21
N VAL A 206 33.85 -3.03 51.35
CA VAL A 206 32.78 -2.19 50.78
C VAL A 206 31.81 -1.72 51.83
N ALA A 207 31.40 -2.62 52.75
CA ALA A 207 30.48 -2.27 53.83
C ALA A 207 31.11 -1.28 54.81
N ALA A 208 32.44 -1.26 54.93
CA ALA A 208 33.17 -0.32 55.81
C ALA A 208 33.02 1.15 55.38
N TYR A 209 32.59 1.47 54.16
CA TYR A 209 32.27 2.84 53.72
C TYR A 209 30.91 3.34 54.23
N ALA A 210 30.00 2.43 54.57
CA ALA A 210 28.66 2.81 55.04
C ALA A 210 28.64 3.24 56.50
N ASP A 211 27.69 4.10 56.85
CA ASP A 211 27.45 4.56 58.23
C ASP A 211 26.64 3.53 59.03
N ARG A 212 25.91 2.64 58.34
CA ARG A 212 25.07 1.60 58.95
C ARG A 212 25.21 0.30 58.16
N VAL A 213 25.33 -0.80 58.87
CA VAL A 213 25.45 -2.13 58.28
C VAL A 213 24.30 -3.03 58.75
N VAL A 214 23.47 -3.50 57.81
CA VAL A 214 22.36 -4.42 58.03
C VAL A 214 22.74 -5.79 57.53
N THR A 215 22.81 -6.81 58.38
CA THR A 215 23.25 -8.17 58.01
C THR A 215 22.04 -9.08 57.81
N PHE A 216 22.00 -9.72 56.65
CA PHE A 216 20.97 -10.65 56.21
C PHE A 216 21.42 -12.10 56.30
N ARG A 217 20.54 -12.98 56.80
CA ARG A 217 20.70 -14.44 56.72
C ARG A 217 19.30 -15.08 56.57
N ASP A 218 19.15 -15.96 55.61
CA ASP A 218 17.95 -16.79 55.38
C ASP A 218 16.63 -15.98 55.29
N GLY A 219 16.70 -14.79 54.69
CA GLY A 219 15.53 -13.92 54.48
C GLY A 219 15.14 -13.06 55.67
N VAL A 220 15.94 -12.99 56.74
CA VAL A 220 15.71 -12.14 57.92
C VAL A 220 16.92 -11.26 58.24
N ILE A 221 16.70 -10.15 58.93
CA ILE A 221 17.77 -9.31 59.46
C ILE A 221 18.26 -9.91 60.78
N ILE A 222 19.54 -10.21 60.86
CA ILE A 222 20.17 -10.78 62.07
C ILE A 222 20.95 -9.77 62.87
N SER A 223 21.43 -8.67 62.26
CA SER A 223 22.06 -7.55 62.97
C SER A 223 21.86 -6.25 62.21
N ASP A 224 21.82 -5.16 62.93
CA ASP A 224 21.68 -3.79 62.48
C ASP A 224 22.57 -2.92 63.31
N THR A 225 23.73 -2.52 62.77
CA THR A 225 24.77 -1.81 63.55
C THR A 225 25.05 -0.45 62.91
N ARG A 226 25.06 0.60 63.70
CA ARG A 226 25.45 1.95 63.30
C ARG A 226 26.83 2.27 63.83
N LYS A 227 27.65 2.98 63.04
CA LYS A 227 28.94 3.49 63.51
C LYS A 227 28.71 4.57 64.56
N GLU A 228 29.41 4.48 65.72
CA GLU A 228 29.35 5.47 66.76
C GLU A 228 29.91 6.82 66.25
N GLY A 229 29.11 7.89 66.31
CA GLY A 229 29.49 9.26 65.97
C GLY A 229 28.96 9.79 64.62
N THR A 230 28.29 8.96 63.84
CA THR A 230 27.65 9.39 62.59
C THR A 230 26.13 9.44 62.75
N GLY A 231 25.64 10.49 63.35
CA GLY A 231 24.20 10.86 63.27
C GLY A 231 23.95 11.58 61.93
N PRO A 232 22.70 11.60 61.40
CA PRO A 232 22.39 12.30 60.16
C PRO A 232 22.88 13.75 60.29
N SER A 233 23.81 14.14 59.38
CA SER A 233 24.44 15.47 59.38
C SER A 233 23.40 16.56 59.19
N ALA A 234 22.95 17.18 60.28
CA ALA A 234 22.01 18.30 60.32
C ALA A 234 22.68 19.65 59.94
N THR A 235 23.77 19.66 59.22
CA THR A 235 24.49 20.87 58.79
C THR A 235 24.69 20.95 57.29
N ALA A 236 23.62 21.19 56.57
CA ALA A 236 23.70 21.76 55.24
C ALA A 236 22.88 23.05 55.15
N SER A 237 23.23 24.04 56.01
CA SER A 237 22.82 25.42 55.78
C SER A 237 24.08 26.24 55.49
N GLY A 238 24.41 26.44 54.24
CA GLY A 238 25.45 27.41 53.85
C GLY A 238 26.51 26.94 52.86
N GLY A 239 26.16 26.23 51.80
CA GLY A 239 27.06 25.93 50.72
C GLY A 239 26.45 26.24 49.36
N LYS A 240 27.06 27.10 48.59
CA LYS A 240 26.67 27.57 47.27
C LYS A 240 26.36 26.41 46.30
N ALA A 241 25.17 26.50 45.68
CA ALA A 241 24.81 25.88 44.39
C ALA A 241 25.17 24.40 44.18
N GLY A 242 24.78 23.51 45.10
CA GLY A 242 24.52 22.11 44.80
C GLY A 242 23.23 22.01 43.96
N LEU A 243 23.15 21.02 43.06
CA LEU A 243 21.97 20.73 42.28
C LEU A 243 20.70 20.77 43.17
N ALA A 244 20.08 21.96 43.23
CA ALA A 244 18.94 22.21 44.11
C ALA A 244 17.87 21.16 43.85
N THR A 245 17.49 20.42 44.88
CA THR A 245 16.25 19.67 44.97
C THR A 245 15.06 20.64 44.85
N ARG A 246 14.82 21.13 43.66
CA ARG A 246 13.58 21.81 43.35
C ARG A 246 12.56 20.69 43.10
N ALA A 247 11.60 20.57 43.99
CA ALA A 247 10.42 19.79 43.73
C ALA A 247 9.93 20.20 42.34
N PRO A 248 9.71 19.27 41.41
CA PRO A 248 9.17 19.65 40.12
C PRO A 248 7.77 20.20 40.37
N GLU A 249 7.63 21.53 40.17
CA GLU A 249 6.33 22.12 39.95
C GLU A 249 5.66 21.28 38.85
N GLN A 250 4.51 20.73 39.19
CA GLN A 250 3.61 20.08 38.26
C GLN A 250 3.17 21.10 37.19
N GLN A 251 4.02 21.36 36.23
CA GLN A 251 3.50 21.77 34.93
C GLN A 251 2.80 20.52 34.38
N ALA A 252 1.50 20.55 34.41
CA ALA A 252 0.65 19.61 33.68
C ALA A 252 0.92 19.80 32.17
N SER A 253 2.02 19.23 31.68
CA SER A 253 2.18 19.02 30.26
C SER A 253 1.01 18.16 29.81
N SER A 254 0.29 18.59 28.79
CA SER A 254 -0.85 17.83 28.30
C SER A 254 -0.34 16.42 27.94
N ILE A 255 -1.14 15.39 28.21
CA ILE A 255 -0.83 13.98 27.84
C ILE A 255 -0.42 13.88 26.37
N VAL A 256 -0.92 14.80 25.55
CA VAL A 256 -0.63 14.91 24.10
C VAL A 256 0.82 15.37 23.85
N ASP A 257 1.35 16.31 24.63
CA ASP A 257 2.72 16.81 24.45
C ASP A 257 3.77 15.77 24.91
N GLU A 258 3.49 15.03 25.98
CA GLU A 258 4.34 13.90 26.39
C GLU A 258 4.35 12.78 25.34
N ALA A 259 3.18 12.47 24.76
CA ALA A 259 3.07 11.44 23.71
C ALA A 259 3.78 11.85 22.42
N TRP A 260 3.70 13.12 22.03
CA TRP A 260 4.34 13.61 20.80
C TRP A 260 5.88 13.68 20.92
N THR A 261 6.39 14.16 22.05
CA THR A 261 7.84 14.17 22.30
C THR A 261 8.40 12.75 22.38
N PHE A 262 7.70 11.82 23.02
CA PHE A 262 8.09 10.41 23.03
C PHE A 262 8.05 9.79 21.62
N ALA A 263 7.01 10.07 20.84
CA ALA A 263 6.88 9.54 19.48
C ALA A 263 8.02 10.03 18.56
N SER A 264 8.38 11.31 18.63
CA SER A 264 9.48 11.86 17.83
C SER A 264 10.83 11.20 18.18
N MET A 265 11.11 11.01 19.46
CA MET A 265 12.30 10.30 19.94
C MET A 265 12.29 8.82 19.56
N ALA A 266 11.11 8.15 19.62
CA ALA A 266 10.96 6.78 19.17
C ALA A 266 11.24 6.61 17.67
N VAL A 267 10.84 7.57 16.83
CA VAL A 267 11.17 7.60 15.39
C VAL A 267 12.68 7.69 15.16
N VAL A 268 13.37 8.58 15.88
CA VAL A 268 14.84 8.71 15.77
C VAL A 268 15.52 7.42 16.23
N ALA A 269 15.10 6.84 17.36
CA ALA A 269 15.64 5.59 17.86
C ALA A 269 15.40 4.42 16.90
N ALA A 270 14.19 4.31 16.33
CA ALA A 270 13.86 3.30 15.32
C ALA A 270 14.70 3.48 14.05
N GLY A 271 14.87 4.71 13.57
CA GLY A 271 15.74 5.00 12.42
C GLY A 271 17.20 4.57 12.66
N ARG A 272 17.75 4.79 13.86
CA ARG A 272 19.08 4.30 14.25
C ARG A 272 19.14 2.77 14.30
N ALA A 273 18.08 2.11 14.81
CA ALA A 273 17.98 0.65 14.86
C ALA A 273 17.97 0.03 13.46
N ILE A 274 17.21 0.61 12.53
CA ILE A 274 17.12 0.18 11.11
C ILE A 274 18.49 0.32 10.42
N LYS A 275 19.16 1.46 10.57
CA LYS A 275 20.50 1.69 9.97
C LYS A 275 21.54 0.69 10.45
N ARG A 276 21.40 0.19 11.67
CA ARG A 276 22.35 -0.73 12.31
C ARG A 276 22.20 -2.18 11.81
N ASN A 277 20.97 -2.61 11.46
CA ASN A 277 20.66 -3.97 10.99
C ASN A 277 20.10 -3.95 9.57
N LYS A 278 20.85 -3.40 8.60
CA LYS A 278 20.41 -3.16 7.22
C LYS A 278 19.85 -4.39 6.51
N LEU A 279 20.51 -5.55 6.65
CA LEU A 279 20.08 -6.79 5.99
C LEU A 279 18.72 -7.28 6.51
N ARG A 280 18.51 -7.25 7.84
CA ARG A 280 17.25 -7.64 8.46
C ARG A 280 16.13 -6.67 8.05
N ALA A 281 16.39 -5.36 8.08
CA ALA A 281 15.45 -4.35 7.65
C ALA A 281 15.07 -4.52 6.17
N ALA A 282 16.04 -4.78 5.28
CA ALA A 282 15.80 -5.01 3.86
C ALA A 282 14.92 -6.26 3.63
N LEU A 283 15.22 -7.38 4.30
CA LEU A 283 14.42 -8.61 4.20
C LEU A 283 12.99 -8.42 4.73
N THR A 284 12.85 -7.64 5.81
CA THR A 284 11.52 -7.34 6.39
C THR A 284 10.69 -6.48 5.46
N MET A 285 11.31 -5.46 4.85
CA MET A 285 10.65 -4.56 3.91
C MET A 285 10.30 -5.24 2.58
N LEU A 286 11.04 -6.30 2.18
CA LEU A 286 10.93 -6.94 0.86
C LEU A 286 9.50 -7.44 0.59
N GLY A 287 8.85 -8.06 1.57
CA GLY A 287 7.48 -8.56 1.41
C GLY A 287 6.46 -7.44 1.15
N ILE A 288 6.55 -6.33 1.91
CA ILE A 288 5.68 -5.17 1.69
C ILE A 288 6.03 -4.46 0.39
N PHE A 289 7.32 -4.30 0.11
CA PHE A 289 7.83 -3.71 -1.13
C PHE A 289 7.26 -4.40 -2.37
N ILE A 290 7.36 -5.73 -2.45
CA ILE A 290 6.82 -6.50 -3.57
C ILE A 290 5.29 -6.42 -3.60
N GLY A 291 4.63 -6.58 -2.45
CA GLY A 291 3.17 -6.53 -2.36
C GLY A 291 2.60 -5.19 -2.83
N VAL A 292 3.14 -4.07 -2.36
CA VAL A 292 2.69 -2.73 -2.77
C VAL A 292 3.01 -2.46 -4.24
N ALA A 293 4.21 -2.85 -4.72
CA ALA A 293 4.56 -2.70 -6.13
C ALA A 293 3.59 -3.48 -7.04
N ALA A 294 3.24 -4.71 -6.66
CA ALA A 294 2.26 -5.52 -7.40
C ALA A 294 0.88 -4.85 -7.42
N VAL A 295 0.38 -4.35 -6.27
CA VAL A 295 -0.92 -3.65 -6.21
C VAL A 295 -0.93 -2.44 -7.15
N ILE A 296 0.08 -1.57 -7.06
CA ILE A 296 0.14 -0.35 -7.89
C ILE A 296 0.19 -0.71 -9.38
N THR A 297 1.02 -1.69 -9.76
CA THR A 297 1.15 -2.12 -11.16
C THR A 297 -0.16 -2.72 -11.67
N MET A 298 -0.81 -3.58 -10.90
CA MET A 298 -2.06 -4.24 -11.30
C MET A 298 -3.21 -3.26 -11.46
N VAL A 299 -3.35 -2.31 -10.52
CA VAL A 299 -4.37 -1.25 -10.63
C VAL A 299 -4.09 -0.37 -11.84
N ALA A 300 -2.83 0.01 -12.08
CA ALA A 300 -2.47 0.85 -13.22
C ALA A 300 -2.76 0.18 -14.57
N VAL A 301 -2.52 -1.14 -14.70
CA VAL A 301 -2.86 -1.92 -15.90
C VAL A 301 -4.38 -2.06 -16.04
N GLY A 302 -5.09 -2.32 -14.93
CA GLY A 302 -6.55 -2.42 -14.92
C GLY A 302 -7.25 -1.13 -15.36
N ASP A 303 -6.85 0.01 -14.77
CA ASP A 303 -7.40 1.33 -15.12
C ASP A 303 -7.03 1.71 -16.58
N GLY A 304 -5.84 1.35 -17.02
CA GLY A 304 -5.41 1.55 -18.41
C GLY A 304 -6.24 0.73 -19.40
N ALA A 305 -6.48 -0.53 -19.11
CA ALA A 305 -7.34 -1.40 -19.93
C ALA A 305 -8.78 -0.87 -19.99
N LYS A 306 -9.34 -0.47 -18.84
CA LYS A 306 -10.68 0.15 -18.79
C LYS A 306 -10.77 1.41 -19.65
N SER A 307 -9.82 2.33 -19.50
CA SER A 307 -9.78 3.56 -20.31
C SER A 307 -9.64 3.29 -21.81
N SER A 308 -8.89 2.26 -22.19
CA SER A 308 -8.77 1.85 -23.59
C SER A 308 -10.08 1.32 -24.15
N VAL A 309 -10.80 0.49 -23.39
CA VAL A 309 -12.12 -0.02 -23.77
C VAL A 309 -13.12 1.13 -23.88
N GLU A 310 -13.17 2.05 -22.91
CA GLU A 310 -14.01 3.24 -22.97
C GLU A 310 -13.73 4.12 -24.19
N ALA A 311 -12.46 4.34 -24.49
CA ALA A 311 -12.07 5.11 -25.69
C ALA A 311 -12.53 4.44 -26.99
N GLN A 312 -12.42 3.09 -27.08
CA GLN A 312 -12.91 2.33 -28.23
C GLN A 312 -14.43 2.42 -28.38
N ILE A 313 -15.18 2.31 -27.26
CA ILE A 313 -16.65 2.45 -27.25
C ILE A 313 -17.05 3.85 -27.70
N ASN A 314 -16.44 4.86 -27.14
CA ASN A 314 -16.72 6.26 -27.49
C ASN A 314 -16.44 6.53 -28.99
N SER A 315 -15.41 5.87 -29.57
CA SER A 315 -15.11 5.99 -30.99
C SER A 315 -16.17 5.35 -31.92
N LEU A 316 -16.95 4.41 -31.40
CA LEU A 316 -18.03 3.75 -32.16
C LEU A 316 -19.34 4.55 -32.15
N GLY A 317 -19.52 5.48 -31.23
CA GLY A 317 -20.74 6.27 -30.98
C GLY A 317 -21.52 5.77 -29.78
N THR A 318 -22.00 6.72 -28.96
CA THR A 318 -22.79 6.41 -27.76
C THR A 318 -24.22 6.01 -28.13
N ASN A 319 -24.83 5.06 -27.41
CA ASN A 319 -26.20 4.58 -27.58
C ASN A 319 -26.50 4.03 -28.99
N LEU A 320 -25.50 3.38 -29.60
CA LEU A 320 -25.58 2.88 -30.96
C LEU A 320 -26.10 1.45 -31.01
N LEU A 321 -27.16 1.27 -31.81
CA LEU A 321 -27.71 -0.02 -32.20
C LEU A 321 -27.36 -0.31 -33.65
N ILE A 322 -26.89 -1.50 -33.91
CA ILE A 322 -26.61 -1.96 -35.25
C ILE A 322 -27.58 -3.09 -35.62
N ILE A 323 -28.31 -2.90 -36.69
CA ILE A 323 -29.23 -3.91 -37.23
C ILE A 323 -28.54 -4.51 -38.45
N VAL A 324 -28.35 -5.82 -38.41
CA VAL A 324 -27.78 -6.58 -39.54
C VAL A 324 -28.74 -7.68 -39.97
N PRO A 325 -28.69 -8.09 -41.25
CA PRO A 325 -29.48 -9.23 -41.72
C PRO A 325 -29.14 -10.49 -40.92
N GLY A 326 -30.18 -11.22 -40.49
CA GLY A 326 -30.06 -12.47 -39.80
C GLY A 326 -29.62 -13.64 -40.66
N ALA A 327 -29.67 -14.84 -40.09
CA ALA A 327 -29.46 -16.09 -40.81
C ALA A 327 -30.82 -16.61 -41.28
N THR A 328 -31.02 -16.78 -42.59
CA THR A 328 -32.25 -17.41 -43.13
C THR A 328 -32.09 -18.93 -43.16
N THR A 329 -33.17 -19.61 -42.77
CA THR A 329 -33.26 -21.09 -42.90
C THR A 329 -34.00 -21.42 -44.19
N ALA A 330 -33.29 -21.91 -45.20
CA ALA A 330 -33.90 -22.39 -46.43
C ALA A 330 -33.78 -23.91 -46.50
N ASN A 331 -34.89 -24.63 -46.65
CA ASN A 331 -34.93 -26.09 -46.77
C ASN A 331 -34.21 -26.85 -45.61
N GLY A 332 -34.27 -26.35 -44.38
CA GLY A 332 -33.65 -27.00 -43.20
C GLY A 332 -32.13 -26.74 -43.06
N ALA A 333 -31.52 -26.04 -43.97
CA ALA A 333 -30.11 -25.60 -43.86
C ALA A 333 -30.06 -24.14 -43.41
N ARG A 334 -29.43 -23.85 -42.28
CA ARG A 334 -29.20 -22.50 -41.79
C ARG A 334 -28.03 -21.88 -42.54
N ALA A 335 -28.29 -20.87 -43.34
CA ALA A 335 -27.25 -20.07 -44.00
C ALA A 335 -26.59 -19.17 -42.98
N GLY A 336 -25.30 -18.83 -43.15
CA GLY A 336 -24.57 -17.94 -42.20
C GLY A 336 -25.21 -16.55 -42.08
N LEU A 337 -24.92 -15.86 -40.99
CA LEU A 337 -25.34 -14.47 -40.74
C LEU A 337 -24.99 -13.58 -41.95
N GLY A 338 -25.97 -12.81 -42.44
CA GLY A 338 -25.79 -11.92 -43.57
C GLY A 338 -25.90 -12.59 -44.96
N SER A 339 -26.34 -13.85 -45.05
CA SER A 339 -26.48 -14.59 -46.30
C SER A 339 -27.55 -14.05 -47.22
N ASN A 340 -28.62 -13.42 -46.66
CA ASN A 340 -29.63 -12.72 -47.43
C ASN A 340 -29.87 -11.33 -46.86
N SER A 341 -29.83 -10.31 -47.70
CA SER A 341 -30.21 -8.95 -47.32
C SER A 341 -31.71 -8.80 -47.29
N THR A 342 -32.31 -8.97 -46.09
CA THR A 342 -33.76 -8.80 -45.87
C THR A 342 -34.12 -7.36 -45.53
N LEU A 343 -33.17 -6.58 -45.03
CA LEU A 343 -33.35 -5.20 -44.60
C LEU A 343 -33.50 -4.24 -45.80
N THR A 344 -34.46 -3.34 -45.74
CA THR A 344 -34.75 -2.36 -46.79
C THR A 344 -34.67 -0.91 -46.29
N VAL A 345 -34.49 0.04 -47.20
CA VAL A 345 -34.58 1.48 -46.90
C VAL A 345 -35.95 1.83 -46.28
N ALA A 346 -37.03 1.17 -46.75
CA ALA A 346 -38.36 1.39 -46.20
C ALA A 346 -38.49 0.95 -44.73
N ASP A 347 -37.71 -0.03 -44.27
CA ASP A 347 -37.69 -0.47 -42.86
C ASP A 347 -36.98 0.60 -42.00
N ALA A 348 -35.87 1.15 -42.49
CA ALA A 348 -35.19 2.25 -41.80
C ALA A 348 -36.07 3.49 -41.68
N GLU A 349 -36.83 3.83 -42.70
CA GLU A 349 -37.81 4.93 -42.63
C GLU A 349 -38.99 4.64 -41.70
N ALA A 350 -39.41 3.38 -41.59
CA ALA A 350 -40.47 2.99 -40.67
C ALA A 350 -39.99 3.10 -39.22
N ILE A 351 -38.76 2.64 -38.92
CA ILE A 351 -38.14 2.78 -37.61
C ILE A 351 -38.00 4.26 -37.24
N ALA A 352 -37.54 5.13 -38.18
CA ALA A 352 -37.41 6.55 -37.95
C ALA A 352 -38.72 7.26 -37.65
N ARG A 353 -39.83 6.82 -38.34
CA ARG A 353 -41.18 7.36 -38.08
C ARG A 353 -41.77 6.98 -36.71
N GLY A 354 -41.30 5.89 -36.12
CA GLY A 354 -41.75 5.45 -34.80
C GLY A 354 -41.38 6.41 -33.67
N GLY A 355 -40.39 7.24 -33.84
CA GLY A 355 -39.98 8.33 -32.86
C GLY A 355 -39.71 7.80 -31.45
N GLY A 356 -39.80 8.68 -30.46
CA GLY A 356 -39.68 8.36 -29.04
C GLY A 356 -38.28 7.86 -28.63
N PRO A 357 -38.09 6.56 -28.41
CA PRO A 357 -36.79 6.01 -28.01
C PRO A 357 -35.69 6.12 -29.07
N VAL A 358 -36.08 6.27 -30.36
CA VAL A 358 -35.15 6.36 -31.50
C VAL A 358 -34.92 7.82 -31.86
N ALA A 359 -33.68 8.31 -31.79
CA ALA A 359 -33.30 9.67 -32.14
C ALA A 359 -32.98 9.84 -33.61
N LEU A 360 -32.13 8.99 -34.16
CA LEU A 360 -31.65 9.06 -35.54
C LEU A 360 -31.52 7.65 -36.12
N VAL A 361 -31.79 7.51 -37.39
CA VAL A 361 -31.61 6.28 -38.14
C VAL A 361 -30.80 6.57 -39.39
N THR A 362 -29.89 5.69 -39.71
CA THR A 362 -29.17 5.66 -40.98
C THR A 362 -29.03 4.22 -41.49
N TYR A 363 -28.84 4.08 -42.76
CA TYR A 363 -28.59 2.79 -43.37
C TYR A 363 -27.37 2.87 -44.24
N MET A 364 -26.73 1.75 -44.50
CA MET A 364 -25.48 1.68 -45.20
C MET A 364 -25.41 0.45 -46.13
N ASP A 365 -24.89 0.67 -47.30
CA ASP A 365 -24.38 -0.39 -48.14
C ASP A 365 -22.89 -0.18 -48.41
N ARG A 366 -22.12 -1.25 -48.53
CA ARG A 366 -20.67 -1.18 -48.76
C ARG A 366 -20.20 -2.13 -49.80
N GLN A 367 -19.19 -1.70 -50.58
CA GLN A 367 -18.49 -2.54 -51.52
C GLN A 367 -17.02 -2.09 -51.63
N VAL A 368 -16.13 -3.04 -51.75
CA VAL A 368 -14.73 -2.73 -52.07
C VAL A 368 -14.64 -2.37 -53.55
N ALA A 369 -14.03 -1.24 -53.85
CA ALA A 369 -13.83 -0.80 -55.20
C ALA A 369 -12.53 -0.02 -55.40
N GLN A 370 -12.03 0.02 -56.62
CA GLN A 370 -10.86 0.81 -56.98
C GLN A 370 -11.24 2.27 -57.19
N VAL A 371 -10.45 3.14 -56.55
CA VAL A 371 -10.54 4.60 -56.66
C VAL A 371 -9.28 5.11 -57.36
N VAL A 372 -9.43 6.04 -58.30
CA VAL A 372 -8.34 6.58 -59.12
C VAL A 372 -8.35 8.10 -59.01
N SER A 373 -7.19 8.70 -58.81
CA SER A 373 -6.95 10.12 -58.85
C SER A 373 -5.68 10.42 -59.66
N GLY A 374 -5.81 11.04 -60.82
CA GLY A 374 -4.67 11.24 -61.71
C GLY A 374 -4.01 9.92 -62.14
N ASN A 375 -2.76 9.72 -61.75
CA ASN A 375 -1.96 8.53 -62.01
C ASN A 375 -1.89 7.54 -60.81
N ARG A 376 -2.57 7.83 -59.70
CA ARG A 376 -2.60 6.98 -58.51
C ARG A 376 -3.92 6.23 -58.42
N ASN A 377 -3.86 5.02 -57.92
CA ASN A 377 -5.04 4.21 -57.63
C ASN A 377 -4.93 3.57 -56.25
N TRP A 378 -6.08 3.32 -55.63
CA TRP A 378 -6.19 2.68 -54.33
C TRP A 378 -7.47 1.84 -54.29
N SER A 379 -7.39 0.63 -53.73
CA SER A 379 -8.58 -0.21 -53.49
C SER A 379 -9.05 0.02 -52.09
N THR A 380 -10.27 0.49 -51.90
CA THR A 380 -10.83 0.89 -50.61
C THR A 380 -12.31 0.54 -50.49
N ASN A 381 -12.84 0.66 -49.29
CA ASN A 381 -14.27 0.47 -49.01
C ASN A 381 -15.07 1.70 -49.45
N ILE A 382 -15.98 1.50 -50.37
CA ILE A 382 -16.98 2.52 -50.73
C ILE A 382 -18.22 2.29 -49.87
N GLN A 383 -18.62 3.28 -49.11
CA GLN A 383 -19.79 3.24 -48.26
C GLN A 383 -20.84 4.22 -48.76
N GLY A 384 -21.98 3.69 -49.15
CA GLY A 384 -23.17 4.48 -49.45
C GLY A 384 -24.02 4.65 -48.22
N THR A 385 -24.27 5.87 -47.75
CA THR A 385 -25.02 6.13 -46.52
C THR A 385 -25.78 7.46 -46.58
N THR A 386 -26.55 7.78 -45.53
CA THR A 386 -27.30 9.04 -45.42
C THR A 386 -26.50 10.10 -44.65
N SER A 387 -26.94 11.35 -44.71
CA SER A 387 -26.35 12.49 -43.96
C SER A 387 -26.30 12.26 -42.45
N ASN A 388 -27.26 11.52 -41.88
CA ASN A 388 -27.34 11.19 -40.46
C ASN A 388 -26.20 10.31 -39.93
N TYR A 389 -25.49 9.61 -40.84
CA TYR A 389 -24.41 8.67 -40.50
C TYR A 389 -23.33 9.34 -39.66
N PHE A 390 -22.95 10.55 -39.98
CA PHE A 390 -21.87 11.28 -39.30
C PHE A 390 -22.26 11.67 -37.87
N ALA A 391 -23.52 12.07 -37.65
CA ALA A 391 -24.04 12.38 -36.34
C ALA A 391 -24.24 11.13 -35.45
N ILE A 392 -24.62 10.00 -36.06
CA ILE A 392 -24.80 8.71 -35.36
C ILE A 392 -23.47 8.12 -34.95
N ARG A 393 -22.45 8.23 -35.81
CA ARG A 393 -21.12 7.68 -35.59
C ARG A 393 -20.17 8.64 -34.88
N ASP A 394 -20.64 9.83 -34.49
CA ASP A 394 -19.81 10.92 -33.93
C ASP A 394 -18.48 11.09 -34.72
N TRP A 395 -18.62 11.20 -36.06
CA TRP A 395 -17.46 11.31 -36.94
C TRP A 395 -17.36 12.72 -37.56
N PRO A 396 -16.60 13.62 -36.94
CA PRO A 396 -16.45 14.97 -37.45
C PRO A 396 -15.62 15.03 -38.71
N LEU A 397 -15.74 16.13 -39.45
CA LEU A 397 -14.90 16.44 -40.60
C LEU A 397 -13.58 17.08 -40.15
N SER A 398 -12.50 16.76 -40.86
CA SER A 398 -11.25 17.51 -40.77
C SER A 398 -11.30 18.76 -41.65
N ILE A 399 -11.80 18.66 -42.89
CA ILE A 399 -11.87 19.75 -43.84
C ILE A 399 -13.11 19.56 -44.72
N GLY A 400 -13.75 20.67 -45.13
CA GLY A 400 -14.87 20.63 -46.07
C GLY A 400 -16.24 20.59 -45.41
N ARG A 401 -17.23 19.95 -46.09
CA ARG A 401 -18.61 19.81 -45.64
C ARG A 401 -19.18 18.41 -45.90
N ILE A 402 -20.21 18.06 -45.14
CA ILE A 402 -21.03 16.86 -45.39
C ILE A 402 -21.98 17.12 -46.58
N PHE A 403 -22.41 16.06 -47.26
CA PHE A 403 -23.47 16.17 -48.26
C PHE A 403 -24.84 16.42 -47.58
N THR A 404 -25.68 17.21 -48.26
CA THR A 404 -27.01 17.55 -47.79
C THR A 404 -28.04 16.49 -48.21
N ASP A 405 -29.20 16.45 -47.53
CA ASP A 405 -30.30 15.55 -47.84
C ASP A 405 -30.80 15.74 -49.29
N SER A 406 -30.70 16.98 -49.81
CA SER A 406 -31.05 17.25 -51.22
C SER A 406 -30.05 16.61 -52.20
N GLU A 407 -28.75 16.63 -51.86
CA GLU A 407 -27.69 15.98 -52.64
C GLU A 407 -27.81 14.44 -52.56
N GLU A 408 -28.23 13.93 -51.41
CA GLU A 408 -28.51 12.50 -51.20
C GLU A 408 -29.68 12.03 -52.05
N LYS A 409 -30.82 12.72 -51.95
CA LYS A 409 -32.05 12.40 -52.72
C LYS A 409 -31.80 12.51 -54.23
N ALA A 410 -31.03 13.50 -54.68
CA ALA A 410 -30.68 13.72 -56.09
C ALA A 410 -29.65 12.71 -56.61
N GLY A 411 -29.01 11.93 -55.76
CA GLY A 411 -27.89 11.05 -56.16
C GLY A 411 -26.71 11.82 -56.74
N ALA A 412 -26.33 12.94 -56.04
CA ALA A 412 -25.25 13.80 -56.49
C ALA A 412 -23.91 13.07 -56.53
N ALA A 413 -23.07 13.37 -57.53
CA ALA A 413 -21.75 12.77 -57.68
C ALA A 413 -20.72 13.42 -56.79
N VAL A 414 -20.91 13.30 -55.45
CA VAL A 414 -20.04 13.86 -54.40
C VAL A 414 -19.56 12.75 -53.47
N CYS A 415 -18.38 12.95 -52.85
CA CYS A 415 -17.83 11.98 -51.90
C CYS A 415 -17.02 12.68 -50.80
N LEU A 416 -16.92 11.97 -49.67
CA LEU A 416 -16.01 12.29 -48.58
C LEU A 416 -14.94 11.20 -48.51
N LEU A 417 -13.72 11.60 -48.13
CA LEU A 417 -12.57 10.69 -48.04
C LEU A 417 -12.13 10.51 -46.62
N GLY A 418 -11.81 9.28 -46.23
CA GLY A 418 -11.05 9.03 -45.00
C GLY A 418 -9.56 9.33 -45.21
N GLN A 419 -8.86 9.57 -44.13
CA GLN A 419 -7.48 10.07 -44.15
C GLN A 419 -6.50 9.11 -44.84
N THR A 420 -6.66 7.80 -44.67
CA THR A 420 -5.83 6.78 -45.36
C THR A 420 -5.96 6.85 -46.87
N VAL A 421 -7.18 7.06 -47.37
CA VAL A 421 -7.43 7.22 -48.81
C VAL A 421 -6.79 8.52 -49.35
N VAL A 422 -6.87 9.63 -48.56
CA VAL A 422 -6.21 10.90 -48.93
C VAL A 422 -4.71 10.72 -49.02
N ASN A 423 -4.08 10.11 -48.05
CA ASN A 423 -2.63 9.89 -48.01
C ASN A 423 -2.15 9.05 -49.23
N ASN A 424 -2.91 8.01 -49.59
CA ASN A 424 -2.54 7.13 -50.72
C ASN A 424 -2.79 7.77 -52.07
N LEU A 425 -3.90 8.49 -52.29
CA LEU A 425 -4.27 9.06 -53.56
C LEU A 425 -3.65 10.45 -53.86
N PHE A 426 -3.48 11.30 -52.80
CA PHE A 426 -3.01 12.67 -52.98
C PHE A 426 -1.65 12.89 -52.34
N GLY A 427 -1.29 12.15 -51.31
CA GLY A 427 -0.09 12.33 -50.49
C GLY A 427 -0.39 12.99 -49.14
N GLU A 428 0.52 12.87 -48.19
CA GLU A 428 0.36 13.42 -46.84
C GLU A 428 0.27 14.96 -46.88
N GLY A 429 -0.68 15.51 -46.14
CA GLY A 429 -0.88 16.95 -45.98
C GLY A 429 -1.52 17.66 -47.16
N GLN A 430 -1.90 16.99 -48.22
CA GLN A 430 -2.57 17.59 -49.39
C GLN A 430 -4.06 17.78 -49.12
N ASN A 431 -4.64 18.88 -49.61
CA ASN A 431 -6.08 19.15 -49.49
C ASN A 431 -6.78 18.65 -50.79
N PRO A 432 -7.54 17.55 -50.73
CA PRO A 432 -8.21 16.99 -51.86
C PRO A 432 -9.59 17.62 -52.17
N VAL A 433 -10.07 18.55 -51.31
CA VAL A 433 -11.42 19.15 -51.47
C VAL A 433 -11.52 19.92 -52.76
N GLY A 434 -12.55 19.61 -53.55
CA GLY A 434 -12.77 20.16 -54.86
C GLY A 434 -12.18 19.35 -56.04
N ALA A 435 -11.26 18.42 -55.73
CA ALA A 435 -10.71 17.50 -56.73
C ALA A 435 -11.77 16.50 -57.22
N THR A 436 -11.58 15.93 -58.40
CA THR A 436 -12.42 14.89 -58.97
C THR A 436 -11.66 13.57 -58.90
N ILE A 437 -12.23 12.57 -58.24
CA ILE A 437 -11.76 11.18 -58.23
C ILE A 437 -12.69 10.31 -59.06
N ARG A 438 -12.18 9.18 -59.55
CA ARG A 438 -12.98 8.21 -60.24
C ARG A 438 -13.14 6.95 -59.39
N VAL A 439 -14.39 6.68 -58.96
CA VAL A 439 -14.76 5.48 -58.22
C VAL A 439 -15.31 4.48 -59.24
N LYS A 440 -14.63 3.34 -59.42
CA LYS A 440 -14.85 2.47 -60.61
C LYS A 440 -14.77 3.31 -61.90
N ASN A 441 -15.91 3.52 -62.53
CA ASN A 441 -16.01 4.28 -63.79
C ASN A 441 -16.70 5.65 -63.64
N PHE A 442 -17.11 6.04 -62.46
CA PHE A 442 -17.87 7.29 -62.23
C PHE A 442 -17.01 8.40 -61.61
N PRO A 443 -16.97 9.58 -62.21
CA PRO A 443 -16.33 10.73 -61.63
C PRO A 443 -17.14 11.26 -60.43
N MET A 444 -16.47 11.53 -59.30
CA MET A 444 -17.05 12.08 -58.09
C MET A 444 -16.22 13.25 -57.61
N LYS A 445 -16.88 14.32 -57.16
CA LYS A 445 -16.24 15.50 -56.58
C LYS A 445 -16.02 15.28 -55.11
N VAL A 446 -14.80 15.45 -54.63
CA VAL A 446 -14.48 15.44 -53.19
C VAL A 446 -14.98 16.71 -52.56
N ILE A 447 -15.85 16.60 -51.51
CA ILE A 447 -16.45 17.72 -50.82
C ILE A 447 -15.95 17.87 -49.36
N GLY A 448 -15.27 16.85 -48.84
CA GLY A 448 -14.70 16.90 -47.50
C GLY A 448 -13.80 15.71 -47.21
N VAL A 449 -13.04 15.86 -46.09
CA VAL A 449 -12.17 14.82 -45.54
C VAL A 449 -12.59 14.58 -44.10
N LEU A 450 -12.70 13.32 -43.71
CA LEU A 450 -13.06 12.90 -42.37
C LEU A 450 -11.87 13.04 -41.42
N SER A 451 -12.15 13.27 -40.15
CA SER A 451 -11.13 13.21 -39.10
C SER A 451 -10.63 11.77 -38.93
N VAL A 452 -9.37 11.65 -38.44
CA VAL A 452 -8.77 10.33 -38.17
C VAL A 452 -9.51 9.63 -37.06
N LYS A 453 -9.94 8.39 -37.27
CA LYS A 453 -10.48 7.47 -36.26
C LYS A 453 -9.53 6.34 -35.89
N GLY A 454 -8.57 6.04 -36.77
CA GLY A 454 -7.56 5.00 -36.56
C GLY A 454 -8.09 3.58 -36.77
N GLN A 455 -7.42 2.62 -36.18
CA GLN A 455 -7.79 1.21 -36.31
C GLN A 455 -8.93 0.83 -35.36
N SER A 456 -9.83 -0.01 -35.85
CA SER A 456 -10.88 -0.64 -35.06
C SER A 456 -10.29 -1.72 -34.12
N SER A 457 -11.05 -2.16 -33.13
CA SER A 457 -10.69 -3.28 -32.21
C SER A 457 -10.36 -4.59 -32.91
N TYR A 458 -10.80 -4.73 -34.20
CA TYR A 458 -10.54 -5.90 -35.05
C TYR A 458 -9.37 -5.69 -36.01
N GLY A 459 -8.57 -4.64 -35.80
CA GLY A 459 -7.41 -4.33 -36.65
C GLY A 459 -7.73 -3.77 -38.01
N GLN A 460 -8.99 -3.44 -38.32
CA GLN A 460 -9.38 -2.80 -39.56
C GLN A 460 -9.16 -1.29 -39.46
N ASP A 461 -8.54 -0.72 -40.51
CA ASP A 461 -8.39 0.73 -40.64
C ASP A 461 -9.75 1.36 -40.96
N GLN A 462 -10.29 2.16 -40.02
CA GLN A 462 -11.55 2.87 -40.19
C GLN A 462 -11.41 4.05 -41.17
N ASP A 463 -10.20 4.55 -41.37
CA ASP A 463 -9.88 5.70 -42.20
C ASP A 463 -9.69 5.32 -43.69
N ASP A 464 -9.66 4.00 -44.01
CA ASP A 464 -9.62 3.50 -45.36
C ASP A 464 -11.03 3.35 -45.95
N VAL A 465 -11.67 4.49 -46.20
CA VAL A 465 -13.06 4.55 -46.65
C VAL A 465 -13.32 5.75 -47.58
N VAL A 466 -14.22 5.55 -48.55
CA VAL A 466 -14.86 6.62 -49.34
C VAL A 466 -16.36 6.60 -49.06
N ILE A 467 -16.89 7.68 -48.50
CA ILE A 467 -18.31 7.78 -48.20
C ILE A 467 -19.01 8.59 -49.28
N VAL A 468 -20.09 8.04 -49.79
CA VAL A 468 -20.91 8.63 -50.85
C VAL A 468 -22.40 8.63 -50.45
N PRO A 469 -23.23 9.52 -50.98
CA PRO A 469 -24.67 9.46 -50.75
C PRO A 469 -25.24 8.10 -51.15
N PHE A 470 -26.16 7.53 -50.35
CA PHE A 470 -26.69 6.19 -50.56
C PHE A 470 -27.22 5.96 -52.01
N ASN A 471 -28.07 6.89 -52.48
CA ASN A 471 -28.61 6.81 -53.84
C ASN A 471 -27.54 6.87 -54.95
N THR A 472 -26.42 7.54 -54.68
CA THR A 472 -25.27 7.57 -55.61
C THR A 472 -24.54 6.24 -55.59
N ALA A 473 -24.32 5.65 -54.39
CA ALA A 473 -23.73 4.33 -54.25
C ALA A 473 -24.56 3.29 -55.00
N GLU A 474 -25.84 3.23 -54.69
CA GLU A 474 -26.77 2.25 -55.27
C GLU A 474 -26.80 2.30 -56.80
N ARG A 475 -27.04 3.50 -57.36
CA ARG A 475 -27.25 3.64 -58.82
C ARG A 475 -25.96 3.64 -59.65
N LYS A 476 -24.85 4.14 -59.10
CA LYS A 476 -23.64 4.40 -59.87
C LYS A 476 -22.45 3.49 -59.52
N VAL A 477 -22.37 3.01 -58.27
CA VAL A 477 -21.20 2.24 -57.79
C VAL A 477 -21.52 0.77 -57.68
N LEU A 478 -22.68 0.43 -57.08
CA LEU A 478 -23.06 -0.93 -56.74
C LEU A 478 -23.63 -1.69 -57.97
N GLY A 479 -24.02 -0.95 -59.01
CA GLY A 479 -24.47 -1.54 -60.28
C GLY A 479 -25.76 -2.36 -60.14
N VAL A 480 -26.76 -1.79 -59.45
CA VAL A 480 -28.09 -2.41 -59.34
C VAL A 480 -28.71 -2.35 -60.74
N SER A 481 -28.85 -3.49 -61.38
CA SER A 481 -29.63 -3.62 -62.60
C SER A 481 -31.11 -3.57 -62.23
N ALA A 482 -31.86 -2.68 -62.88
CA ALA A 482 -33.32 -2.76 -62.81
C ALA A 482 -33.79 -4.19 -63.20
N PRO A 483 -34.84 -4.71 -62.61
CA PRO A 483 -35.30 -6.07 -62.94
C PRO A 483 -35.59 -6.19 -64.44
N THR A 484 -34.69 -6.78 -65.14
CA THR A 484 -34.90 -7.18 -66.50
C THR A 484 -35.86 -8.38 -66.48
N ALA A 485 -36.91 -8.34 -67.28
CA ALA A 485 -37.88 -9.39 -67.44
C ALA A 485 -37.24 -10.80 -67.47
N PRO A 486 -37.92 -11.84 -66.97
CA PRO A 486 -37.34 -13.16 -66.76
C PRO A 486 -36.76 -13.69 -68.04
N ALA A 487 -35.42 -13.85 -68.09
CA ALA A 487 -34.75 -14.54 -69.15
C ALA A 487 -35.14 -16.00 -69.15
N ALA A 488 -35.54 -16.52 -70.33
CA ALA A 488 -35.87 -17.91 -70.51
C ALA A 488 -34.76 -18.85 -69.99
N PRO A 489 -35.09 -20.04 -69.50
CA PRO A 489 -34.13 -20.95 -68.86
C PRO A 489 -33.06 -21.35 -69.86
N ALA A 490 -31.81 -20.97 -69.59
CA ALA A 490 -30.67 -21.42 -70.39
C ALA A 490 -30.49 -22.94 -70.19
N ALA A 491 -30.47 -23.62 -71.31
CA ALA A 491 -30.30 -25.06 -71.39
C ALA A 491 -29.01 -25.49 -70.64
N VAL A 492 -29.14 -26.40 -69.73
CA VAL A 492 -28.04 -27.02 -68.99
C VAL A 492 -27.25 -27.85 -70.02
N ALA A 493 -26.07 -27.38 -70.41
CA ALA A 493 -25.11 -28.19 -71.18
C ALA A 493 -24.49 -29.22 -70.18
N THR A 494 -24.92 -30.47 -70.33
CA THR A 494 -24.30 -31.64 -69.70
C THR A 494 -22.89 -31.81 -70.24
N ALA A 495 -21.88 -31.36 -69.50
CA ALA A 495 -20.49 -31.72 -69.78
C ALA A 495 -20.20 -33.13 -69.27
N ASN A 496 -19.95 -34.04 -70.15
CA ASN A 496 -19.54 -35.41 -69.95
C ASN A 496 -18.23 -35.46 -69.14
N ALA A 497 -18.31 -36.11 -68.00
CA ALA A 497 -17.14 -36.51 -67.21
C ALA A 497 -16.45 -37.69 -67.89
N THR A 498 -15.27 -37.44 -68.45
CA THR A 498 -14.26 -38.50 -68.74
C THR A 498 -12.88 -37.87 -68.94
N ASN A 499 -12.17 -37.69 -67.82
CA ASN A 499 -10.72 -37.87 -67.79
C ASN A 499 -10.15 -37.86 -66.35
N PRO A 500 -9.66 -39.01 -65.86
CA PRO A 500 -9.19 -39.06 -64.42
C PRO A 500 -7.69 -38.68 -64.20
N TYR A 501 -7.01 -38.17 -65.21
CA TYR A 501 -5.60 -37.76 -65.12
C TYR A 501 -5.36 -36.39 -65.76
N ALA A 502 -5.66 -35.33 -65.02
CA ALA A 502 -5.14 -34.00 -65.32
C ALA A 502 -4.16 -33.59 -64.19
N SER A 503 -2.91 -33.46 -64.60
CA SER A 503 -1.77 -33.02 -63.86
C SER A 503 -2.01 -31.64 -63.15
N VAL A 504 -1.71 -31.56 -61.94
CA VAL A 504 -1.72 -30.36 -61.06
C VAL A 504 -0.67 -29.37 -61.59
N PRO A 505 -1.01 -28.14 -61.94
CA PRO A 505 0.00 -27.08 -62.10
C PRO A 505 0.34 -26.50 -60.74
N THR A 506 1.58 -26.71 -60.32
CA THR A 506 2.21 -25.99 -59.21
C THR A 506 2.46 -24.54 -59.61
N THR A 507 1.72 -23.61 -59.06
CA THR A 507 2.16 -22.22 -58.95
C THR A 507 1.79 -21.70 -57.56
N ASN A 508 2.84 -21.50 -56.76
CA ASN A 508 2.78 -20.74 -55.50
C ASN A 508 2.34 -19.32 -55.79
N SER A 509 1.11 -18.96 -55.41
CA SER A 509 0.76 -17.58 -55.13
C SER A 509 0.13 -17.51 -53.74
N VAL A 510 0.83 -16.86 -52.87
CA VAL A 510 0.52 -16.74 -51.42
C VAL A 510 -0.62 -15.75 -51.11
N TYR A 511 -1.27 -15.24 -52.10
CA TYR A 511 -2.48 -14.42 -52.00
C TYR A 511 -3.50 -14.81 -53.06
N SER A 512 -4.25 -15.87 -52.78
CA SER A 512 -5.50 -16.04 -53.54
C SER A 512 -6.56 -15.15 -52.89
N THR A 513 -6.84 -14.01 -53.49
CA THR A 513 -8.17 -13.40 -53.43
C THR A 513 -9.13 -14.39 -54.10
N SER A 514 -9.56 -15.39 -53.33
CA SER A 514 -10.76 -16.14 -53.74
C SER A 514 -11.92 -15.18 -53.57
N GLU A 515 -12.36 -14.56 -54.69
CA GLU A 515 -13.77 -14.34 -54.85
C GLU A 515 -14.42 -15.70 -54.60
N ALA A 516 -15.00 -15.85 -53.40
CA ALA A 516 -15.89 -16.97 -53.14
C ALA A 516 -17.06 -16.79 -54.08
N THR A 517 -16.97 -17.38 -55.24
CA THR A 517 -18.13 -17.74 -56.00
C THR A 517 -18.92 -18.68 -55.14
N SER A 518 -19.89 -18.12 -54.38
CA SER A 518 -20.89 -18.90 -53.69
C SER A 518 -21.50 -19.84 -54.71
N ALA A 519 -21.63 -21.12 -54.39
CA ALA A 519 -22.29 -22.14 -55.19
C ALA A 519 -23.76 -21.79 -55.52
N PHE A 520 -24.26 -20.73 -54.96
CA PHE A 520 -25.50 -20.05 -55.25
C PHE A 520 -25.13 -18.78 -56.00
N GLY A 521 -25.34 -18.75 -57.31
CA GLY A 521 -25.03 -17.61 -58.17
C GLY A 521 -25.43 -16.28 -57.50
N SER A 522 -24.68 -15.21 -57.78
CA SER A 522 -24.97 -13.89 -57.20
C SER A 522 -26.41 -13.52 -57.53
N ALA A 523 -27.27 -13.55 -56.50
CA ALA A 523 -28.64 -13.09 -56.62
C ALA A 523 -28.60 -11.63 -57.11
N PRO A 524 -29.44 -11.23 -58.05
CA PRO A 524 -29.47 -9.85 -58.52
C PRO A 524 -29.74 -8.94 -57.33
N LYS A 525 -28.88 -7.98 -57.07
CA LYS A 525 -29.06 -7.00 -56.00
C LYS A 525 -30.35 -6.22 -56.27
N ILE A 526 -31.35 -6.36 -55.37
CA ILE A 526 -32.64 -5.67 -55.47
C ILE A 526 -32.42 -4.22 -54.98
N THR A 527 -33.03 -3.25 -55.69
CA THR A 527 -33.00 -1.83 -55.34
C THR A 527 -33.62 -1.62 -53.95
N GLY A 528 -32.97 -0.82 -53.12
CA GLY A 528 -33.46 -0.46 -51.79
C GLY A 528 -33.14 -1.45 -50.67
N VAL A 529 -32.31 -2.46 -50.92
CA VAL A 529 -31.80 -3.39 -49.91
C VAL A 529 -30.51 -2.83 -49.28
N VAL A 530 -30.36 -2.95 -47.96
CA VAL A 530 -29.24 -2.40 -47.23
C VAL A 530 -28.46 -3.49 -46.49
N ASN A 531 -27.14 -3.30 -46.36
CA ASN A 531 -26.29 -4.27 -45.67
C ASN A 531 -26.38 -4.14 -44.14
N SER A 532 -26.67 -2.94 -43.64
CA SER A 532 -26.86 -2.69 -42.23
C SER A 532 -27.56 -1.35 -41.98
N MET A 533 -28.23 -1.29 -40.85
CA MET A 533 -28.80 -0.02 -40.32
C MET A 533 -28.14 0.33 -39.04
N PHE A 534 -27.95 1.64 -38.79
CA PHE A 534 -27.44 2.19 -37.54
C PHE A 534 -28.51 3.08 -36.95
N VAL A 535 -28.85 2.82 -35.72
CA VAL A 535 -29.86 3.56 -34.97
C VAL A 535 -29.22 4.16 -33.71
N LYS A 536 -29.39 5.45 -33.50
CA LYS A 536 -28.99 6.11 -32.26
C LYS A 536 -30.21 6.24 -31.38
N ALA A 537 -30.17 5.64 -30.18
CA ALA A 537 -31.21 5.83 -29.20
C ALA A 537 -31.14 7.24 -28.58
N SER A 538 -32.29 7.78 -28.13
CA SER A 538 -32.38 9.13 -27.56
C SER A 538 -31.57 9.31 -26.29
N SER A 539 -31.44 8.28 -25.46
CA SER A 539 -30.58 8.24 -24.26
C SER A 539 -30.17 6.79 -23.97
N SER A 540 -29.20 6.60 -23.07
CA SER A 540 -28.79 5.26 -22.62
C SER A 540 -29.94 4.46 -22.00
N ASP A 541 -30.81 5.13 -21.26
CA ASP A 541 -31.96 4.51 -20.58
C ASP A 541 -33.08 4.09 -21.56
N GLN A 542 -33.05 4.62 -22.78
CA GLN A 542 -34.04 4.32 -23.84
C GLN A 542 -33.55 3.24 -24.80
N VAL A 543 -32.36 2.69 -24.63
CA VAL A 543 -31.77 1.70 -25.52
C VAL A 543 -32.66 0.44 -25.60
N ASP A 544 -33.11 -0.11 -24.48
CA ASP A 544 -33.95 -1.31 -24.42
C ASP A 544 -35.33 -1.06 -25.04
N ASN A 545 -35.90 0.12 -24.82
CA ASN A 545 -37.14 0.54 -25.44
C ASN A 545 -36.97 0.68 -26.96
N ALA A 546 -35.83 1.21 -27.41
CA ALA A 546 -35.50 1.32 -28.82
C ALA A 546 -35.36 -0.07 -29.47
N ILE A 547 -34.70 -1.02 -28.80
CA ILE A 547 -34.56 -2.41 -29.27
C ILE A 547 -35.96 -3.04 -29.42
N THR A 548 -36.83 -2.90 -28.41
CA THR A 548 -38.18 -3.42 -28.43
C THR A 548 -39.00 -2.82 -29.57
N GLN A 549 -38.91 -1.50 -29.76
CA GLN A 549 -39.62 -0.80 -30.85
C GLN A 549 -39.12 -1.25 -32.22
N ILE A 550 -37.80 -1.35 -32.41
CA ILE A 550 -37.17 -1.78 -33.68
C ILE A 550 -37.62 -3.21 -33.99
N THR A 551 -37.50 -4.11 -33.01
CA THR A 551 -37.91 -5.51 -33.17
C THR A 551 -39.39 -5.64 -33.55
N HIS A 552 -40.26 -4.93 -32.85
CA HIS A 552 -41.72 -4.91 -33.16
C HIS A 552 -41.97 -4.39 -34.59
N THR A 553 -41.35 -3.27 -34.96
CA THR A 553 -41.52 -2.68 -36.29
C THR A 553 -41.05 -3.62 -37.40
N LEU A 554 -39.90 -4.30 -37.22
CA LEU A 554 -39.38 -5.25 -38.20
C LEU A 554 -40.22 -6.54 -38.25
N HIS A 555 -40.70 -7.06 -37.14
CA HIS A 555 -41.62 -8.21 -37.12
C HIS A 555 -42.90 -7.94 -37.91
N GLU A 556 -43.54 -6.77 -37.72
CA GLU A 556 -44.73 -6.37 -38.44
C GLU A 556 -44.45 -6.26 -39.98
N ARG A 557 -43.33 -5.66 -40.35
CA ARG A 557 -43.01 -5.38 -41.75
C ARG A 557 -42.55 -6.61 -42.50
N HIS A 558 -41.80 -7.48 -41.83
CA HIS A 558 -41.31 -8.74 -42.44
C HIS A 558 -42.32 -9.88 -42.27
N HIS A 559 -43.47 -9.62 -41.65
CA HIS A 559 -44.53 -10.62 -41.38
C HIS A 559 -44.03 -11.87 -40.65
N ILE A 560 -43.09 -11.67 -39.67
CA ILE A 560 -42.50 -12.75 -38.89
C ILE A 560 -43.53 -13.25 -37.86
N GLN A 561 -43.83 -14.56 -37.89
CA GLN A 561 -44.76 -15.17 -36.97
C GLN A 561 -44.09 -15.44 -35.60
N ALA A 562 -44.89 -15.49 -34.51
CA ALA A 562 -44.42 -15.61 -33.12
C ALA A 562 -43.53 -16.86 -32.80
N LYS A 563 -43.34 -17.78 -33.75
CA LYS A 563 -42.49 -18.98 -33.61
C LYS A 563 -41.43 -19.10 -34.72
N GLN A 564 -41.27 -18.07 -35.51
CA GLN A 564 -40.32 -18.04 -36.57
C GLN A 564 -39.06 -17.31 -36.12
N ASP A 565 -37.90 -17.83 -36.49
CA ASP A 565 -36.62 -17.15 -36.23
C ASP A 565 -36.56 -15.78 -36.96
N ASP A 566 -36.02 -14.79 -36.29
CA ASP A 566 -35.84 -13.45 -36.84
C ASP A 566 -34.86 -13.49 -38.00
N ASP A 567 -35.24 -12.81 -39.10
CA ASP A 567 -34.40 -12.62 -40.27
C ASP A 567 -33.48 -11.40 -40.18
N PHE A 568 -33.40 -10.80 -39.00
CA PHE A 568 -32.50 -9.70 -38.60
C PHE A 568 -31.90 -9.95 -37.23
N THR A 569 -30.87 -9.19 -36.90
CA THR A 569 -30.29 -9.19 -35.55
C THR A 569 -30.02 -7.75 -35.12
N VAL A 570 -30.56 -7.34 -33.98
CA VAL A 570 -30.24 -6.05 -33.34
C VAL A 570 -29.10 -6.27 -32.39
N ARG A 571 -27.98 -5.58 -32.59
CA ARG A 571 -26.78 -5.63 -31.75
C ARG A 571 -26.66 -4.34 -30.98
N ASN A 572 -26.62 -4.46 -29.65
CA ASN A 572 -26.36 -3.36 -28.75
C ASN A 572 -24.86 -3.30 -28.46
N LEU A 573 -24.17 -2.25 -28.92
CA LEU A 573 -22.74 -2.08 -28.67
C LEU A 573 -22.48 -1.78 -27.19
N SER A 574 -23.40 -1.13 -26.50
CA SER A 574 -23.25 -0.84 -25.07
C SER A 574 -23.25 -2.10 -24.20
N GLU A 575 -23.97 -3.17 -24.59
CA GLU A 575 -23.92 -4.46 -23.87
C GLU A 575 -22.57 -5.14 -24.01
N ILE A 576 -21.98 -5.12 -25.21
CA ILE A 576 -20.64 -5.65 -25.43
C ILE A 576 -19.62 -4.89 -24.57
N ALA A 577 -19.80 -3.60 -24.46
CA ALA A 577 -19.02 -2.71 -23.62
C ALA A 577 -19.16 -3.06 -22.15
N ALA A 578 -20.39 -3.16 -21.65
CA ALA A 578 -20.69 -3.51 -20.26
C ALA A 578 -20.16 -4.91 -19.90
N ALA A 579 -20.28 -5.88 -20.79
CA ALA A 579 -19.72 -7.21 -20.61
C ALA A 579 -18.18 -7.18 -20.51
N SER A 580 -17.51 -6.39 -21.37
CA SER A 580 -16.05 -6.20 -21.33
C SER A 580 -15.60 -5.47 -20.06
N GLU A 581 -16.34 -4.44 -19.63
CA GLU A 581 -16.08 -3.74 -18.37
C GLU A 581 -16.24 -4.68 -17.18
N SER A 582 -17.31 -5.48 -17.12
CA SER A 582 -17.52 -6.48 -16.08
C SER A 582 -16.40 -7.51 -16.03
N ALA A 583 -15.96 -8.02 -17.17
CA ALA A 583 -14.85 -8.95 -17.26
C ALA A 583 -13.54 -8.33 -16.73
N THR A 584 -13.25 -7.08 -17.11
CA THR A 584 -12.08 -6.32 -16.64
C THR A 584 -12.14 -6.08 -15.13
N GLN A 585 -13.33 -5.78 -14.59
CA GLN A 585 -13.54 -5.59 -13.15
C GLN A 585 -13.29 -6.89 -12.37
N VAL A 586 -13.81 -8.03 -12.83
CA VAL A 586 -13.57 -9.34 -12.21
C VAL A 586 -12.07 -9.66 -12.20
N MET A 587 -11.35 -9.44 -13.31
CA MET A 587 -9.91 -9.62 -13.40
C MET A 587 -9.15 -8.70 -12.42
N THR A 588 -9.55 -7.46 -12.33
CA THR A 588 -8.93 -6.49 -11.39
C THR A 588 -9.12 -6.94 -9.94
N ILE A 589 -10.32 -7.42 -9.58
CA ILE A 589 -10.61 -7.94 -8.23
C ILE A 589 -9.76 -9.19 -7.94
N LEU A 590 -9.64 -10.11 -8.88
CA LEU A 590 -8.80 -11.30 -8.73
C LEU A 590 -7.33 -10.92 -8.50
N LEU A 591 -6.78 -10.04 -9.32
CA LEU A 591 -5.40 -9.57 -9.21
C LEU A 591 -5.17 -8.83 -7.88
N LEU A 592 -6.12 -7.98 -7.45
CA LEU A 592 -6.06 -7.29 -6.16
C LEU A 592 -6.10 -8.27 -4.99
N SER A 593 -6.88 -9.36 -5.10
CA SER A 593 -6.95 -10.42 -4.09
C SER A 593 -5.59 -11.12 -3.93
N VAL A 594 -4.94 -11.48 -5.04
CA VAL A 594 -3.59 -12.08 -5.03
C VAL A 594 -2.55 -11.14 -4.43
N ALA A 595 -2.60 -9.86 -4.80
CA ALA A 595 -1.70 -8.85 -4.27
C ALA A 595 -1.94 -8.61 -2.76
N SER A 596 -3.20 -8.66 -2.30
CA SER A 596 -3.55 -8.56 -0.87
C SER A 596 -3.00 -9.73 -0.07
N ILE A 597 -3.08 -10.96 -0.61
CA ILE A 597 -2.46 -12.14 0.01
C ILE A 597 -0.94 -11.97 0.11
N SER A 598 -0.29 -11.49 -0.94
CA SER A 598 1.16 -11.23 -0.93
C SER A 598 1.55 -10.23 0.14
N LEU A 599 0.73 -9.18 0.34
CA LEU A 599 0.97 -8.18 1.37
C LEU A 599 0.72 -8.71 2.79
N LEU A 600 -0.26 -9.60 2.99
CA LEU A 600 -0.46 -10.33 4.25
C LEU A 600 0.75 -11.20 4.60
N VAL A 601 1.30 -11.93 3.62
CA VAL A 601 2.52 -12.74 3.80
C VAL A 601 3.69 -11.83 4.20
N GLY A 602 3.84 -10.67 3.56
CA GLY A 602 4.82 -9.66 3.95
C GLY A 602 4.63 -9.16 5.39
N GLY A 603 3.39 -8.95 5.82
CA GLY A 603 3.04 -8.57 7.19
C GLY A 603 3.40 -9.66 8.22
N ILE A 604 3.13 -10.92 7.93
CA ILE A 604 3.54 -12.06 8.76
C ILE A 604 5.08 -12.09 8.88
N GLY A 605 5.79 -11.78 7.80
CA GLY A 605 7.24 -11.63 7.80
C GLY A 605 7.72 -10.56 8.81
N ILE A 606 7.06 -9.39 8.84
CA ILE A 606 7.33 -8.35 9.86
C ILE A 606 7.10 -8.91 11.26
N MET A 607 5.95 -9.53 11.52
CA MET A 607 5.60 -10.08 12.82
C MET A 607 6.66 -11.08 13.32
N ASN A 608 7.09 -12.02 12.47
CA ASN A 608 8.09 -13.01 12.83
C ASN A 608 9.45 -12.37 13.17
N ILE A 609 9.90 -11.42 12.34
CA ILE A 609 11.18 -10.75 12.57
C ILE A 609 11.12 -9.87 13.82
N MET A 610 10.00 -9.22 14.08
CA MET A 610 9.80 -8.44 15.30
C MET A 610 9.76 -9.31 16.55
N LEU A 611 9.14 -10.52 16.49
CA LEU A 611 9.17 -11.46 17.61
C LEU A 611 10.60 -11.91 17.94
N VAL A 612 11.41 -12.22 16.93
CA VAL A 612 12.84 -12.54 17.12
C VAL A 612 13.58 -11.32 17.69
N SER A 613 13.30 -10.11 17.20
CA SER A 613 13.91 -8.89 17.73
C SER A 613 13.56 -8.65 19.19
N VAL A 614 12.35 -8.97 19.64
CA VAL A 614 11.94 -8.87 21.05
C VAL A 614 12.73 -9.88 21.90
N THR A 615 12.87 -11.13 21.47
CA THR A 615 13.63 -12.15 22.23
C THR A 615 15.12 -11.79 22.31
N GLU A 616 15.74 -11.35 21.22
CA GLU A 616 17.14 -10.89 21.21
C GLU A 616 17.39 -9.65 22.10
N ARG A 617 16.37 -8.84 22.33
CA ARG A 617 16.45 -7.59 23.10
C ARG A 617 15.79 -7.69 24.48
N THR A 618 15.46 -8.90 24.95
CA THR A 618 14.76 -9.08 26.23
C THR A 618 15.47 -8.38 27.39
N ARG A 619 16.79 -8.55 27.51
CA ARG A 619 17.59 -7.88 28.55
C ARG A 619 17.59 -6.34 28.39
N GLU A 620 17.66 -5.84 27.16
CA GLU A 620 17.59 -4.39 26.87
C GLU A 620 16.24 -3.80 27.29
N ILE A 621 15.13 -4.53 27.03
CA ILE A 621 13.78 -4.16 27.50
C ILE A 621 13.73 -4.15 29.04
N GLY A 622 14.30 -5.17 29.69
CA GLY A 622 14.40 -5.26 31.14
C GLY A 622 15.11 -4.05 31.75
N ILE A 623 16.24 -3.63 31.19
CA ILE A 623 16.99 -2.44 31.62
C ILE A 623 16.11 -1.18 31.50
N ARG A 624 15.44 -0.98 30.35
CA ARG A 624 14.54 0.16 30.15
C ARG A 624 13.43 0.21 31.18
N MET A 625 12.80 -0.94 31.46
CA MET A 625 11.73 -1.02 32.46
C MET A 625 12.25 -0.78 33.87
N ALA A 626 13.45 -1.26 34.23
CA ALA A 626 14.09 -1.05 35.49
C ALA A 626 14.39 0.43 35.80
N ILE A 627 14.80 1.19 34.77
CA ILE A 627 15.06 2.63 34.91
C ILE A 627 13.81 3.50 34.75
N GLY A 628 12.60 2.88 34.65
CA GLY A 628 11.33 3.57 34.71
C GLY A 628 10.53 3.69 33.42
N ALA A 629 10.86 2.93 32.35
CA ALA A 629 10.00 2.83 31.19
C ALA A 629 8.64 2.21 31.55
N ARG A 630 7.54 2.86 31.18
CA ARG A 630 6.19 2.32 31.26
C ARG A 630 5.95 1.29 30.17
N ARG A 631 5.02 0.35 30.37
CA ARG A 631 4.62 -0.63 29.37
C ARG A 631 4.26 0.00 28.01
N ILE A 632 3.57 1.14 28.05
CA ILE A 632 3.18 1.87 26.84
C ILE A 632 4.40 2.39 26.06
N HIS A 633 5.47 2.82 26.73
CA HIS A 633 6.68 3.30 26.10
C HIS A 633 7.37 2.18 25.29
N ILE A 634 7.46 0.98 25.88
CA ILE A 634 8.01 -0.21 25.20
C ILE A 634 7.14 -0.59 24.01
N MET A 635 5.82 -0.64 24.20
CA MET A 635 4.88 -0.97 23.12
C MET A 635 4.99 0.01 21.96
N LEU A 636 4.95 1.32 22.24
CA LEU A 636 5.05 2.35 21.21
C LEU A 636 6.38 2.31 20.47
N GLN A 637 7.49 2.05 21.17
CA GLN A 637 8.80 1.95 20.53
C GLN A 637 8.84 0.87 19.45
N PHE A 638 8.39 -0.35 19.78
CA PHE A 638 8.36 -1.46 18.81
C PHE A 638 7.31 -1.25 17.71
N LEU A 639 6.17 -0.61 18.03
CA LEU A 639 5.13 -0.30 17.05
C LEU A 639 5.62 0.74 16.04
N VAL A 640 6.31 1.78 16.48
CA VAL A 640 6.92 2.79 15.60
C VAL A 640 8.01 2.16 14.72
N GLU A 641 8.83 1.23 15.26
CA GLU A 641 9.84 0.51 14.47
C GLU A 641 9.17 -0.31 13.35
N ALA A 642 8.10 -1.05 13.64
CA ALA A 642 7.34 -1.82 12.66
C ALA A 642 6.67 -0.92 11.62
N MET A 643 6.07 0.20 12.04
CA MET A 643 5.41 1.17 11.16
C MET A 643 6.41 1.84 10.21
N LEU A 644 7.59 2.23 10.71
CA LEU A 644 8.64 2.82 9.87
C LEU A 644 9.14 1.85 8.81
N LEU A 645 9.36 0.57 9.17
CA LEU A 645 9.77 -0.46 8.22
C LEU A 645 8.72 -0.66 7.13
N SER A 646 7.44 -0.69 7.49
CA SER A 646 6.35 -0.88 6.52
C SER A 646 6.15 0.34 5.63
N VAL A 647 6.23 1.55 6.18
CA VAL A 647 6.13 2.80 5.41
C VAL A 647 7.30 2.94 4.43
N MET A 648 8.52 2.63 4.85
CA MET A 648 9.69 2.64 3.96
C MET A 648 9.56 1.58 2.85
N GLY A 649 9.12 0.36 3.21
CA GLY A 649 8.84 -0.70 2.23
C GLY A 649 7.72 -0.31 1.26
N GLY A 650 6.64 0.26 1.77
CA GLY A 650 5.52 0.76 0.98
C GLY A 650 5.92 1.87 0.02
N PHE A 651 6.67 2.87 0.50
CA PHE A 651 7.18 3.96 -0.36
C PHE A 651 8.08 3.43 -1.49
N ALA A 652 9.03 2.57 -1.15
CA ALA A 652 9.87 1.93 -2.16
C ALA A 652 9.05 1.09 -3.15
N GLY A 653 8.02 0.36 -2.66
CA GLY A 653 7.08 -0.39 -3.48
C GLY A 653 6.28 0.48 -4.44
N ILE A 654 5.82 1.65 -3.99
CA ILE A 654 5.12 2.63 -4.85
C ILE A 654 6.06 3.09 -5.98
N VAL A 655 7.29 3.46 -5.66
CA VAL A 655 8.28 3.90 -6.66
C VAL A 655 8.52 2.80 -7.69
N LEU A 656 8.73 1.56 -7.24
CA LEU A 656 8.92 0.42 -8.14
C LEU A 656 7.66 0.15 -8.97
N GLY A 657 6.47 0.16 -8.38
CA GLY A 657 5.21 -0.07 -9.07
C GLY A 657 4.97 0.93 -10.20
N ILE A 658 5.26 2.22 -9.96
CA ILE A 658 5.19 3.27 -11.00
C ILE A 658 6.23 3.02 -12.10
N LEU A 659 7.46 2.64 -11.74
CA LEU A 659 8.51 2.34 -12.72
C LEU A 659 8.15 1.14 -13.58
N VAL A 660 7.66 0.06 -12.98
CA VAL A 660 7.23 -1.16 -13.69
C VAL A 660 6.04 -0.85 -14.60
N SER A 661 5.04 -0.08 -14.13
CA SER A 661 3.90 0.34 -14.96
C SER A 661 4.36 1.11 -16.20
N LYS A 662 5.28 2.08 -16.05
CA LYS A 662 5.84 2.82 -17.18
C LYS A 662 6.66 1.92 -18.12
N LEU A 663 7.38 0.96 -17.56
CA LEU A 663 8.16 0.00 -18.36
C LEU A 663 7.25 -0.92 -19.18
N ILE A 664 6.15 -1.41 -18.60
CA ILE A 664 5.13 -2.20 -19.29
C ILE A 664 4.54 -1.38 -20.45
N SER A 665 4.17 -0.12 -20.20
CA SER A 665 3.66 0.77 -21.25
C SER A 665 4.66 0.98 -22.39
N ALA A 666 5.95 1.14 -22.06
CA ALA A 666 7.00 1.38 -23.07
C ALA A 666 7.36 0.13 -23.89
N LEU A 667 7.42 -1.06 -23.25
CA LEU A 667 7.87 -2.29 -23.91
C LEU A 667 6.73 -3.08 -24.57
N ALA A 668 5.58 -3.16 -23.90
CA ALA A 668 4.45 -3.95 -24.35
C ALA A 668 3.38 -3.11 -25.09
N ALA A 669 3.55 -1.78 -25.12
CA ALA A 669 2.56 -0.83 -25.65
C ALA A 669 1.16 -0.98 -24.98
N TRP A 670 1.12 -1.52 -23.75
CA TRP A 670 -0.12 -1.62 -23.00
C TRP A 670 -0.45 -0.27 -22.35
N PRO A 671 -1.70 0.18 -22.44
CA PRO A 671 -2.12 1.39 -21.75
C PRO A 671 -2.05 1.16 -20.24
N THR A 672 -1.34 2.03 -19.52
CA THR A 672 -1.26 2.02 -18.06
C THR A 672 -1.58 3.40 -17.52
N LEU A 673 -2.50 3.47 -16.57
CA LEU A 673 -2.90 4.70 -15.90
C LEU A 673 -2.62 4.56 -14.39
N VAL A 674 -1.65 5.32 -13.90
CA VAL A 674 -1.34 5.34 -12.46
C VAL A 674 -2.36 6.22 -11.75
N SER A 675 -3.25 5.59 -10.99
CA SER A 675 -4.27 6.26 -10.19
C SER A 675 -3.67 6.89 -8.92
N PRO A 676 -3.83 8.20 -8.66
CA PRO A 676 -3.42 8.81 -7.39
C PRO A 676 -4.09 8.16 -6.18
N VAL A 677 -5.33 7.67 -6.34
CA VAL A 677 -6.07 6.98 -5.28
C VAL A 677 -5.38 5.65 -4.92
N ALA A 678 -4.91 4.89 -5.91
CA ALA A 678 -4.17 3.66 -5.68
C ALA A 678 -2.84 3.90 -4.96
N VAL A 679 -2.13 4.99 -5.29
CA VAL A 679 -0.87 5.37 -4.63
C VAL A 679 -1.10 5.72 -3.17
N VAL A 680 -2.06 6.60 -2.87
CA VAL A 680 -2.41 6.99 -1.49
C VAL A 680 -2.97 5.79 -0.72
N GLY A 681 -3.86 5.01 -1.34
CA GLY A 681 -4.42 3.80 -0.75
C GLY A 681 -3.34 2.76 -0.40
N GLY A 682 -2.40 2.51 -1.30
CA GLY A 682 -1.26 1.62 -1.08
C GLY A 682 -0.35 2.07 0.06
N PHE A 683 -0.10 3.39 0.18
CA PHE A 683 0.67 3.97 1.27
C PHE A 683 -0.03 3.78 2.63
N ILE A 684 -1.31 4.15 2.73
CA ILE A 684 -2.11 4.00 3.95
C ILE A 684 -2.21 2.52 4.35
N PHE A 685 -2.44 1.64 3.36
CA PHE A 685 -2.56 0.21 3.62
C PHE A 685 -1.24 -0.41 4.09
N SER A 686 -0.09 0.02 3.54
CA SER A 686 1.22 -0.44 4.02
C SER A 686 1.46 -0.02 5.48
N ALA A 687 1.10 1.21 5.85
CA ALA A 687 1.19 1.68 7.23
C ALA A 687 0.28 0.87 8.17
N ALA A 688 -0.96 0.59 7.75
CA ALA A 688 -1.92 -0.22 8.50
C ALA A 688 -1.41 -1.65 8.73
N VAL A 689 -0.80 -2.28 7.73
CA VAL A 689 -0.15 -3.61 7.84
C VAL A 689 0.97 -3.58 8.88
N GLY A 690 1.82 -2.53 8.87
CA GLY A 690 2.87 -2.36 9.86
C GLY A 690 2.34 -2.26 11.29
N VAL A 691 1.28 -1.49 11.50
CA VAL A 691 0.63 -1.35 12.81
C VAL A 691 -0.02 -2.68 13.24
N PHE A 692 -0.77 -3.32 12.36
CA PHE A 692 -1.49 -4.56 12.67
C PHE A 692 -0.54 -5.71 13.04
N PHE A 693 0.45 -5.99 12.20
CA PHE A 693 1.40 -7.08 12.44
C PHE A 693 2.48 -6.73 13.45
N GLY A 694 2.78 -5.44 13.67
CA GLY A 694 3.68 -4.94 14.70
C GLY A 694 3.07 -4.94 16.10
N TYR A 695 1.74 -4.87 16.21
CA TYR A 695 1.05 -4.76 17.52
C TYR A 695 1.30 -5.97 18.42
N TYR A 696 1.18 -7.20 17.90
CA TYR A 696 1.34 -8.40 18.72
C TYR A 696 2.75 -8.53 19.32
N PRO A 697 3.85 -8.42 18.56
CA PRO A 697 5.20 -8.40 19.12
C PRO A 697 5.43 -7.25 20.10
N ALA A 698 4.95 -6.05 19.80
CA ALA A 698 5.08 -4.88 20.65
C ALA A 698 4.36 -5.07 22.00
N ARG A 699 3.15 -5.63 21.98
CA ARG A 699 2.42 -6.00 23.19
C ARG A 699 3.16 -7.06 23.99
N LYS A 700 3.69 -8.11 23.35
CA LYS A 700 4.46 -9.16 24.02
C LYS A 700 5.70 -8.59 24.72
N ALA A 701 6.42 -7.66 24.06
CA ALA A 701 7.55 -6.95 24.65
C ALA A 701 7.15 -6.13 25.88
N SER A 702 6.00 -5.44 25.84
CA SER A 702 5.51 -4.59 26.91
C SER A 702 5.02 -5.34 28.15
N LEU A 703 4.73 -6.63 28.02
CA LEU A 703 4.25 -7.49 29.12
C LEU A 703 5.37 -8.24 29.84
N LEU A 704 6.62 -8.06 29.43
CA LEU A 704 7.76 -8.66 30.13
C LEU A 704 7.86 -8.09 31.56
N HIS A 705 8.23 -8.95 32.51
CA HIS A 705 8.57 -8.50 33.85
C HIS A 705 10.02 -8.03 33.90
N PRO A 706 10.33 -6.86 34.52
CA PRO A 706 11.68 -6.31 34.55
C PRO A 706 12.73 -7.30 35.07
N ILE A 707 12.40 -8.04 36.14
CA ILE A 707 13.32 -8.99 36.78
C ILE A 707 13.62 -10.17 35.87
N ASP A 708 12.58 -10.77 35.27
CA ASP A 708 12.74 -11.91 34.39
C ASP A 708 13.55 -11.53 33.14
N ALA A 709 13.28 -10.33 32.63
CA ALA A 709 13.99 -9.80 31.49
C ALA A 709 15.48 -9.48 31.78
N LEU A 710 15.82 -9.04 32.98
CA LEU A 710 17.21 -8.79 33.40
C LEU A 710 18.02 -10.08 33.64
N ARG A 711 17.35 -11.19 34.02
CA ARG A 711 17.97 -12.52 34.23
C ARG A 711 18.14 -13.31 32.97
N TYR A 712 17.54 -12.87 31.86
CA TYR A 712 17.61 -13.55 30.57
C TYR A 712 19.03 -13.42 30.01
N GLU A 713 19.72 -14.59 29.81
CA GLU A 713 21.04 -14.69 29.22
C GLU A 713 21.02 -14.74 27.68
#